data_be40a42079c0d4f391c39a45a650c3c2
#
_entry.id   be40a42079c0d4f391c39a45a650c3c2
#
_cell.length_a   1.000
_cell.length_b   1.000
_cell.length_c   1.000
_cell.angle_alpha   90.00
_cell.angle_beta   90.00
_cell.angle_gamma   90.00
#
_symmetry.space_group_name_H-M   'P 1'
#
loop_
_entity.id
_entity.type
_entity.pdbx_description
1 polymer ?
#
loop_
_entity_poly.entity_id
_entity_poly.type
_entity_poly.pdbx_seq_one_letter_code
_entity_poly.pdbx_strand_id
1 'polypeptide(L)'
;MLPPFENIPFPDSKELPECLGRVFADIPFALEDRPAPPYCVPFFEGRKDEVRSGVLYGHASEFYLNNYYPVINGEQGDAAENYNPAEPPSDDDCRRRLKEIWGYDDFRGIQLDIIRSILRGNDTLGLMPTGGGKSITFQLPAMMMPGVCLVVTPLISLMVDQVEHLLRRGVRAAAIHSGLSREEILTILENAIFGAYKFLYVSPERLASELFLKKAARIPVSFIAVDEAHCISQWGYDFRPHYLRIAELRKILPSPVLALTATATVEVVDDVMERLAFRSKCVYRMSFARKNLRYVVRRADDKTKELLHILRSVPGSAVVYTRSRKGTRELAAVLNQEGIDAHFYHAGLSPLDKELRQKDWMVGRVRVMVATNAFGMGIDKPDVRLVAHMDLPDSVEAYFQEAGRAGRDGATAYAVLLFNKGDRTKMRRRIPDTFPEKDYVRGVYEKLCCFLQVALGDGRGVTYEFSLSEFCRRFCLFPVPVESALQLLTRAGYINYRDENDETVSRLMFLVTRDALYDLHFLPREEDRALRAVLRLYGGVFAEYVQIEEKRLAMVSGLTGDEVYEALKALTRRRVLHYVPRKRISRVTFTLRRLEREEISMMPDIYDTRREQYVRRVESILSYAETTGVCRSRLLLDYFSDPSAADCGHCDVCVARRALDEAASAIEPDCSPEALAETYASILADGTPRAVDALPHDGIPSAVHSAAVRLLVADGRATLDPATMTLLVTP
;
A
#
# COMPACT_ATOMS: atom_id res chain seq x y z
N MET A 1 -42.66 -7.58 4.80
CA MET A 1 -42.26 -8.65 3.86
C MET A 1 -42.59 -8.16 2.47
N LEU A 2 -41.63 -7.78 1.68
CA LEU A 2 -41.82 -7.59 0.24
C LEU A 2 -42.01 -8.99 -0.37
N PRO A 3 -42.92 -9.18 -1.30
CA PRO A 3 -43.11 -10.47 -1.97
C PRO A 3 -41.84 -10.86 -2.73
N PRO A 4 -41.55 -12.14 -2.89
CA PRO A 4 -40.43 -12.59 -3.66
C PRO A 4 -40.50 -12.09 -5.09
N PHE A 5 -39.40 -11.65 -5.63
CA PHE A 5 -39.24 -10.98 -6.93
C PHE A 5 -39.70 -11.79 -8.16
N GLU A 6 -40.14 -13.01 -7.98
CA GLU A 6 -40.51 -13.92 -9.08
C GLU A 6 -41.83 -13.59 -9.81
N ASN A 7 -42.65 -12.65 -9.29
CA ASN A 7 -43.98 -12.37 -9.83
C ASN A 7 -44.24 -10.89 -10.20
N ILE A 8 -43.23 -10.07 -10.35
CA ILE A 8 -43.43 -8.70 -10.86
C ILE A 8 -43.18 -8.73 -12.38
N PRO A 9 -44.21 -8.55 -13.23
CA PRO A 9 -44.00 -8.44 -14.68
C PRO A 9 -43.13 -7.20 -14.93
N PHE A 10 -42.03 -7.38 -15.64
CA PHE A 10 -41.15 -6.28 -16.05
C PHE A 10 -41.90 -5.35 -16.98
N PRO A 11 -42.03 -4.06 -16.69
CA PRO A 11 -42.61 -3.10 -17.62
C PRO A 11 -41.65 -2.92 -18.81
N ASP A 12 -42.24 -2.68 -19.99
CA ASP A 12 -41.50 -2.38 -21.21
C ASP A 12 -40.58 -1.18 -20.99
N SER A 13 -39.43 -1.15 -21.66
CA SER A 13 -38.34 -0.15 -21.45
C SER A 13 -38.81 1.32 -21.56
N LYS A 14 -39.97 1.57 -22.18
CA LYS A 14 -40.60 2.89 -22.28
C LYS A 14 -41.36 3.31 -21.03
N GLU A 15 -41.78 2.37 -20.18
CA GLU A 15 -42.55 2.63 -18.96
C GLU A 15 -41.69 2.69 -17.70
N LEU A 16 -40.39 2.32 -17.80
CA LEU A 16 -39.46 2.34 -16.69
C LEU A 16 -39.36 3.69 -15.94
N PRO A 17 -39.36 4.85 -16.62
CA PRO A 17 -39.30 6.16 -15.95
C PRO A 17 -40.54 6.45 -15.10
N GLU A 18 -41.73 6.09 -15.59
CA GLU A 18 -42.96 6.32 -14.84
C GLU A 18 -43.11 5.36 -13.64
N CYS A 19 -42.64 4.12 -13.77
CA CYS A 19 -42.67 3.14 -12.70
C CYS A 19 -41.73 3.57 -11.56
N LEU A 20 -40.55 4.06 -11.89
CA LEU A 20 -39.56 4.61 -10.92
C LEU A 20 -40.07 5.90 -10.26
N GLY A 21 -40.78 6.76 -11.01
CA GLY A 21 -41.39 7.96 -10.46
C GLY A 21 -42.49 7.66 -9.43
N ARG A 22 -43.24 6.55 -9.58
CA ARG A 22 -44.24 6.13 -8.58
C ARG A 22 -43.62 5.52 -7.33
N VAL A 23 -42.51 4.81 -7.45
CA VAL A 23 -41.81 4.19 -6.31
C VAL A 23 -41.09 5.24 -5.44
N PHE A 24 -40.71 6.38 -6.04
CA PHE A 24 -39.95 7.43 -5.38
C PHE A 24 -40.70 8.77 -5.26
N ALA A 25 -42.02 8.76 -5.44
CA ALA A 25 -42.86 9.96 -5.37
C ALA A 25 -42.76 10.74 -4.04
N ASP A 26 -42.36 10.07 -2.96
CA ASP A 26 -42.20 10.65 -1.63
C ASP A 26 -40.77 11.16 -1.34
N ILE A 27 -39.88 11.09 -2.32
CA ILE A 27 -38.51 11.58 -2.16
C ILE A 27 -38.42 13.01 -2.73
N PRO A 28 -38.13 14.04 -1.91
CA PRO A 28 -38.17 15.44 -2.34
C PRO A 28 -36.91 15.83 -3.11
N PHE A 29 -36.67 15.22 -4.27
CA PHE A 29 -35.55 15.60 -5.13
C PHE A 29 -36.05 15.91 -6.54
N ALA A 30 -35.83 17.13 -6.98
CA ALA A 30 -36.02 17.51 -8.38
C ALA A 30 -34.93 16.82 -9.22
N LEU A 31 -35.36 16.04 -10.20
CA LEU A 31 -34.46 15.52 -11.23
C LEU A 31 -34.07 16.69 -12.14
N GLU A 32 -32.80 17.09 -12.14
CA GLU A 32 -32.31 18.07 -13.10
C GLU A 32 -32.16 17.44 -14.49
N ASP A 33 -32.55 18.17 -15.53
CA ASP A 33 -32.48 17.80 -16.95
C ASP A 33 -31.01 17.72 -17.46
N ARG A 34 -30.26 16.72 -17.01
CA ARG A 34 -28.96 16.38 -17.62
C ARG A 34 -29.01 14.93 -18.10
N PRO A 35 -28.51 14.61 -19.30
CA PRO A 35 -28.47 13.25 -19.75
C PRO A 35 -27.65 12.39 -18.78
N ALA A 36 -28.30 11.38 -18.21
CA ALA A 36 -27.64 10.40 -17.35
C ALA A 36 -26.56 9.67 -18.15
N PRO A 37 -25.42 9.36 -17.56
CA PRO A 37 -24.50 8.39 -18.17
C PRO A 37 -25.28 7.12 -18.53
N PRO A 38 -25.00 6.45 -19.65
CA PRO A 38 -25.84 5.38 -20.21
C PRO A 38 -26.04 4.16 -19.27
N TYR A 39 -25.45 4.18 -18.10
CA TYR A 39 -25.54 3.16 -17.06
C TYR A 39 -25.99 3.71 -15.70
N CYS A 40 -26.32 5.00 -15.59
CA CYS A 40 -26.93 5.55 -14.39
C CYS A 40 -28.44 5.50 -14.50
N VAL A 41 -29.08 4.87 -13.54
CA VAL A 41 -30.53 4.98 -13.39
C VAL A 41 -30.88 6.46 -13.11
N PRO A 42 -31.96 7.02 -13.66
CA PRO A 42 -32.38 8.42 -13.43
C PRO A 42 -32.44 8.84 -11.95
N PHE A 43 -32.61 7.86 -11.06
CA PHE A 43 -32.56 8.02 -9.61
C PHE A 43 -31.27 8.70 -9.08
N PHE A 44 -30.12 8.54 -9.76
CA PHE A 44 -28.86 9.13 -9.30
C PHE A 44 -28.64 10.57 -9.77
N GLU A 45 -29.43 11.07 -10.69
CA GLU A 45 -29.25 12.44 -11.17
C GLU A 45 -29.58 13.50 -10.11
N GLY A 46 -30.61 13.30 -9.30
CA GLY A 46 -30.98 14.20 -8.21
C GLY A 46 -30.04 14.20 -7.02
N ARG A 47 -29.14 13.20 -6.91
CA ARG A 47 -28.19 13.03 -5.78
C ARG A 47 -26.72 13.17 -6.18
N LYS A 48 -26.44 13.84 -7.29
CA LYS A 48 -25.05 14.00 -7.78
C LYS A 48 -24.07 14.53 -6.73
N ASP A 49 -24.52 15.43 -5.88
CA ASP A 49 -23.66 16.02 -4.85
C ASP A 49 -23.45 15.06 -3.67
N GLU A 50 -24.42 14.22 -3.33
CA GLU A 50 -24.28 13.18 -2.33
C GLU A 50 -23.42 12.03 -2.84
N VAL A 51 -23.54 11.66 -4.12
CA VAL A 51 -22.64 10.67 -4.77
C VAL A 51 -21.21 11.21 -4.81
N ARG A 52 -21.03 12.51 -5.12
CA ARG A 52 -19.73 13.17 -5.12
C ARG A 52 -19.13 13.34 -3.72
N SER A 53 -19.95 13.41 -2.68
CA SER A 53 -19.49 13.56 -1.30
C SER A 53 -19.13 12.26 -0.60
N GLY A 54 -19.28 11.10 -1.25
CA GLY A 54 -18.99 9.79 -0.64
C GLY A 54 -20.02 9.33 0.40
N VAL A 55 -21.11 10.11 0.63
CA VAL A 55 -22.15 9.78 1.62
C VAL A 55 -22.91 8.49 1.22
N LEU A 56 -22.97 8.18 -0.07
CA LEU A 56 -23.62 6.96 -0.58
C LEU A 56 -22.72 5.71 -0.54
N TYR A 57 -21.43 5.84 -0.25
CA TYR A 57 -20.56 4.65 -0.08
C TYR A 57 -20.92 3.79 1.15
N GLY A 58 -21.69 4.34 2.11
CA GLY A 58 -22.28 3.56 3.19
C GLY A 58 -23.44 2.65 2.72
N HIS A 59 -23.98 2.90 1.54
CA HIS A 59 -24.98 2.10 0.84
C HIS A 59 -24.41 1.47 -0.44
N ALA A 60 -23.18 0.96 -0.35
CA ALA A 60 -22.53 0.26 -1.47
C ALA A 60 -23.43 -0.85 -2.05
N SER A 61 -24.25 -1.47 -1.21
CA SER A 61 -25.27 -2.44 -1.63
C SER A 61 -26.28 -1.87 -2.64
N GLU A 62 -26.85 -0.69 -2.41
CA GLU A 62 -27.80 -0.08 -3.33
C GLU A 62 -27.13 0.39 -4.62
N PHE A 63 -25.93 0.94 -4.54
CA PHE A 63 -25.15 1.30 -5.72
C PHE A 63 -24.82 0.08 -6.57
N TYR A 64 -24.38 -1.01 -5.96
CA TYR A 64 -24.11 -2.26 -6.66
C TYR A 64 -25.40 -2.93 -7.17
N LEU A 65 -26.46 -3.01 -6.41
CA LEU A 65 -27.73 -3.60 -6.83
C LEU A 65 -28.36 -2.84 -8.00
N ASN A 66 -28.31 -1.53 -8.03
CA ASN A 66 -28.92 -0.71 -9.08
C ASN A 66 -28.09 -0.63 -10.37
N ASN A 67 -26.78 -0.89 -10.32
CA ASN A 67 -25.93 -1.05 -11.52
C ASN A 67 -25.98 -2.50 -12.08
N TYR A 68 -26.77 -3.39 -11.47
CA TYR A 68 -26.78 -4.82 -11.75
C TYR A 68 -27.85 -5.29 -12.72
N TYR A 69 -28.72 -4.41 -13.22
CA TYR A 69 -29.63 -4.84 -14.29
C TYR A 69 -28.81 -5.01 -15.57
N PRO A 70 -28.75 -6.23 -16.11
CA PRO A 70 -28.08 -6.42 -17.38
C PRO A 70 -28.81 -5.57 -18.42
N VAL A 71 -28.07 -4.70 -19.07
CA VAL A 71 -28.45 -4.28 -20.41
C VAL A 71 -28.32 -5.55 -21.26
N ILE A 72 -29.38 -6.32 -21.32
CA ILE A 72 -29.41 -7.63 -22.00
C ILE A 72 -29.19 -7.48 -23.51
N ASN A 73 -29.12 -6.27 -24.07
CA ASN A 73 -28.95 -6.02 -25.49
C ASN A 73 -27.98 -4.84 -25.76
N GLY A 74 -26.83 -4.81 -25.11
CA GLY A 74 -25.72 -3.95 -25.56
C GLY A 74 -24.75 -4.80 -26.34
N GLU A 75 -24.66 -4.57 -27.62
CA GLU A 75 -23.70 -5.17 -28.55
C GLU A 75 -22.30 -5.26 -27.90
N GLN A 76 -21.92 -6.44 -27.46
CA GLN A 76 -20.50 -6.76 -27.33
C GLN A 76 -20.00 -6.72 -28.77
N GLY A 77 -19.12 -5.78 -29.05
CA GLY A 77 -18.61 -5.66 -30.41
C GLY A 77 -18.06 -7.01 -30.90
N ASP A 78 -18.42 -7.36 -32.13
CA ASP A 78 -18.18 -8.63 -32.85
C ASP A 78 -16.72 -9.15 -32.79
N ALA A 79 -15.78 -8.32 -32.34
CA ALA A 79 -14.36 -8.66 -32.24
C ALA A 79 -14.00 -9.70 -31.13
N ALA A 80 -14.86 -9.89 -30.12
CA ALA A 80 -14.55 -10.83 -29.01
C ALA A 80 -15.07 -12.26 -29.29
N GLU A 81 -16.03 -12.44 -30.20
CA GLU A 81 -16.60 -13.78 -30.49
C GLU A 81 -15.63 -14.63 -31.34
N ASN A 82 -14.77 -14.03 -32.14
CA ASN A 82 -13.82 -14.71 -33.03
C ASN A 82 -12.36 -14.69 -32.52
N TYR A 83 -12.15 -14.51 -31.23
CA TYR A 83 -10.78 -14.48 -30.67
C TYR A 83 -10.08 -15.84 -30.79
N ASN A 84 -8.95 -15.85 -31.49
CA ASN A 84 -8.06 -17.01 -31.62
C ASN A 84 -6.65 -16.64 -31.11
N PRO A 85 -6.12 -17.30 -30.06
CA PRO A 85 -4.76 -17.03 -29.58
C PRO A 85 -3.66 -17.29 -30.62
N ALA A 86 -3.90 -18.13 -31.63
CA ALA A 86 -2.96 -18.39 -32.71
C ALA A 86 -2.92 -17.24 -33.74
N GLU A 87 -4.00 -16.46 -33.84
CA GLU A 87 -4.13 -15.26 -34.69
C GLU A 87 -4.57 -14.06 -33.84
N PRO A 88 -3.70 -13.55 -32.95
CA PRO A 88 -4.08 -12.46 -32.07
C PRO A 88 -4.32 -11.17 -32.85
N PRO A 89 -5.13 -10.24 -32.31
CA PRO A 89 -5.34 -8.92 -32.90
C PRO A 89 -4.04 -8.21 -33.27
N SER A 90 -4.06 -7.46 -34.36
CA SER A 90 -2.89 -6.72 -34.86
C SER A 90 -2.53 -5.56 -33.88
N ASP A 91 -1.34 -5.02 -34.05
CA ASP A 91 -0.89 -3.85 -33.29
C ASP A 91 -1.76 -2.62 -33.52
N ASP A 92 -2.25 -2.47 -34.76
CA ASP A 92 -3.11 -1.36 -35.13
C ASP A 92 -4.51 -1.51 -34.51
N ASP A 93 -5.00 -2.75 -34.41
CA ASP A 93 -6.23 -3.02 -33.64
C ASP A 93 -6.06 -2.68 -32.15
N CYS A 94 -4.90 -3.03 -31.58
CA CYS A 94 -4.57 -2.66 -30.20
C CYS A 94 -4.49 -1.14 -30.01
N ARG A 95 -3.86 -0.39 -30.93
CA ARG A 95 -3.80 1.09 -30.88
C ARG A 95 -5.17 1.71 -31.08
N ARG A 96 -5.95 1.22 -32.02
CA ARG A 96 -7.32 1.69 -32.24
C ARG A 96 -8.14 1.53 -30.97
N ARG A 97 -8.12 0.37 -30.34
CA ARG A 97 -8.88 0.09 -29.13
C ARG A 97 -8.38 0.90 -27.92
N LEU A 98 -7.07 1.14 -27.80
CA LEU A 98 -6.48 2.03 -26.81
C LEU A 98 -7.01 3.46 -26.95
N LYS A 99 -7.07 3.97 -28.19
CA LYS A 99 -7.57 5.32 -28.47
C LYS A 99 -9.07 5.44 -28.17
N GLU A 100 -9.88 4.44 -28.56
CA GLU A 100 -11.32 4.43 -28.34
C GLU A 100 -11.70 4.48 -26.85
N ILE A 101 -11.03 3.69 -25.98
CA ILE A 101 -11.44 3.54 -24.59
C ILE A 101 -10.70 4.50 -23.65
N TRP A 102 -9.40 4.72 -23.87
CA TRP A 102 -8.56 5.53 -22.98
C TRP A 102 -8.12 6.87 -23.56
N GLY A 103 -8.31 7.11 -24.87
CA GLY A 103 -7.94 8.35 -25.54
C GLY A 103 -6.44 8.51 -25.82
N TYR A 104 -5.64 7.46 -25.65
CA TYR A 104 -4.20 7.49 -25.92
C TYR A 104 -3.90 7.07 -27.35
N ASP A 105 -2.98 7.78 -28.00
CA ASP A 105 -2.62 7.50 -29.39
C ASP A 105 -1.64 6.33 -29.53
N ASP A 106 -0.78 6.06 -28.54
CA ASP A 106 0.20 4.96 -28.60
C ASP A 106 0.55 4.45 -27.19
N PHE A 107 1.19 3.30 -27.16
CA PHE A 107 1.66 2.61 -25.96
C PHE A 107 2.97 3.21 -25.43
N ARG A 108 3.20 3.03 -24.14
CA ARG A 108 4.44 3.46 -23.47
C ARG A 108 5.38 2.27 -23.25
N GLY A 109 6.63 2.40 -23.69
CA GLY A 109 7.67 1.40 -23.47
C GLY A 109 7.25 -0.01 -23.88
N ILE A 110 7.26 -0.96 -22.93
CA ILE A 110 7.00 -2.38 -23.15
C ILE A 110 5.51 -2.78 -23.07
N GLN A 111 4.57 -1.82 -22.98
CA GLN A 111 3.14 -2.14 -22.80
C GLN A 111 2.63 -3.03 -23.93
N LEU A 112 2.94 -2.70 -25.18
CA LEU A 112 2.49 -3.46 -26.35
C LEU A 112 3.06 -4.88 -26.37
N ASP A 113 4.31 -5.07 -25.96
CA ASP A 113 4.94 -6.39 -25.91
C ASP A 113 4.28 -7.30 -24.87
N ILE A 114 3.94 -6.75 -23.69
CA ILE A 114 3.17 -7.46 -22.65
C ILE A 114 1.78 -7.82 -23.18
N ILE A 115 1.09 -6.88 -23.83
CA ILE A 115 -0.25 -7.08 -24.40
C ILE A 115 -0.21 -8.19 -25.44
N ARG A 116 0.74 -8.15 -26.38
CA ARG A 116 0.93 -9.20 -27.40
C ARG A 116 1.18 -10.58 -26.77
N SER A 117 1.97 -10.62 -25.71
CA SER A 117 2.30 -11.88 -25.03
C SER A 117 1.06 -12.52 -24.42
N ILE A 118 0.24 -11.75 -23.71
CA ILE A 118 -0.98 -12.26 -23.08
C ILE A 118 -2.06 -12.60 -24.11
N LEU A 119 -2.18 -11.82 -25.19
CA LEU A 119 -3.07 -12.12 -26.30
C LEU A 119 -2.71 -13.43 -27.03
N ARG A 120 -1.46 -13.86 -26.99
CA ARG A 120 -1.02 -15.17 -27.49
C ARG A 120 -1.21 -16.31 -26.50
N GLY A 121 -1.81 -16.04 -25.34
CA GLY A 121 -2.05 -17.03 -24.30
C GLY A 121 -0.82 -17.38 -23.45
N ASN A 122 0.25 -16.61 -23.50
CA ASN A 122 1.45 -16.83 -22.70
C ASN A 122 1.28 -16.34 -21.26
N ASP A 123 1.84 -17.09 -20.32
CA ASP A 123 2.06 -16.56 -18.98
C ASP A 123 3.15 -15.47 -19.04
N THR A 124 2.86 -14.30 -18.52
CA THR A 124 3.68 -13.11 -18.74
C THR A 124 3.97 -12.39 -17.43
N LEU A 125 5.23 -12.01 -17.22
CA LEU A 125 5.64 -11.15 -16.11
C LEU A 125 6.10 -9.79 -16.65
N GLY A 126 5.42 -8.72 -16.25
CA GLY A 126 5.75 -7.33 -16.59
C GLY A 126 6.40 -6.60 -15.40
N LEU A 127 7.66 -6.19 -15.57
CA LEU A 127 8.38 -5.35 -14.63
C LEU A 127 8.32 -3.90 -15.12
N MET A 128 7.47 -3.10 -14.49
CA MET A 128 7.20 -1.73 -14.91
C MET A 128 7.25 -0.78 -13.72
N PRO A 129 7.91 0.38 -13.82
CA PRO A 129 7.98 1.34 -12.72
C PRO A 129 6.60 1.84 -12.32
N THR A 130 6.50 2.40 -11.13
CA THR A 130 5.29 3.10 -10.67
C THR A 130 5.01 4.28 -11.63
N GLY A 131 3.77 4.40 -12.09
CA GLY A 131 3.40 5.39 -13.12
C GLY A 131 3.69 4.95 -14.57
N GLY A 132 4.25 3.76 -14.81
CA GLY A 132 4.50 3.18 -16.13
C GLY A 132 3.24 2.71 -16.88
N GLY A 133 2.05 2.87 -16.30
CA GLY A 133 0.78 2.47 -16.93
C GLY A 133 0.51 0.97 -16.88
N LYS A 134 0.85 0.29 -15.79
CA LYS A 134 0.60 -1.15 -15.56
C LYS A 134 -0.85 -1.57 -15.86
N SER A 135 -1.84 -0.75 -15.47
CA SER A 135 -3.25 -1.11 -15.64
C SER A 135 -3.65 -1.33 -17.10
N ILE A 136 -3.13 -0.55 -18.03
CA ILE A 136 -3.42 -0.70 -19.47
C ILE A 136 -3.00 -2.07 -19.98
N THR A 137 -1.90 -2.65 -19.45
CA THR A 137 -1.36 -3.93 -19.95
C THR A 137 -2.27 -5.13 -19.68
N PHE A 138 -3.19 -5.04 -18.72
CA PHE A 138 -4.23 -6.05 -18.52
C PHE A 138 -5.62 -5.58 -18.94
N GLN A 139 -5.90 -4.27 -18.85
CA GLN A 139 -7.22 -3.76 -19.21
C GLN A 139 -7.46 -3.85 -20.72
N LEU A 140 -6.49 -3.49 -21.57
CA LEU A 140 -6.66 -3.53 -23.00
C LEU A 140 -6.84 -4.96 -23.55
N PRO A 141 -5.97 -5.95 -23.25
CA PRO A 141 -6.19 -7.30 -23.76
C PRO A 141 -7.49 -7.92 -23.24
N ALA A 142 -7.90 -7.60 -22.02
CA ALA A 142 -9.20 -8.04 -21.52
C ALA A 142 -10.34 -7.54 -22.43
N MET A 143 -10.30 -6.31 -22.91
CA MET A 143 -11.33 -5.76 -23.80
C MET A 143 -11.30 -6.39 -25.21
N MET A 144 -10.25 -7.10 -25.56
CA MET A 144 -10.07 -7.76 -26.86
C MET A 144 -10.28 -9.28 -26.79
N MET A 145 -10.31 -9.89 -25.62
CA MET A 145 -10.51 -11.32 -25.41
C MET A 145 -11.94 -11.59 -24.92
N PRO A 146 -12.55 -12.74 -25.22
CA PRO A 146 -13.83 -13.13 -24.62
C PRO A 146 -13.68 -13.42 -23.12
N GLY A 147 -14.81 -13.36 -22.40
CA GLY A 147 -14.84 -13.70 -20.97
C GLY A 147 -14.39 -12.57 -20.04
N VAL A 148 -14.10 -12.94 -18.80
CA VAL A 148 -13.84 -12.05 -17.67
C VAL A 148 -12.35 -12.04 -17.34
N CYS A 149 -11.72 -10.86 -17.20
CA CYS A 149 -10.40 -10.73 -16.61
C CYS A 149 -10.54 -10.76 -15.07
N LEU A 150 -9.96 -11.79 -14.45
CA LEU A 150 -9.90 -11.90 -12.99
C LEU A 150 -8.65 -11.18 -12.47
N VAL A 151 -8.85 -10.07 -11.74
CA VAL A 151 -7.75 -9.24 -11.24
C VAL A 151 -7.54 -9.48 -9.75
N VAL A 152 -6.39 -10.02 -9.37
CA VAL A 152 -6.00 -10.19 -7.96
C VAL A 152 -5.12 -9.02 -7.55
N THR A 153 -5.57 -8.23 -6.56
CA THR A 153 -4.83 -7.06 -6.06
C THR A 153 -4.97 -6.93 -4.55
N PRO A 154 -3.94 -6.43 -3.83
CA PRO A 154 -3.88 -6.52 -2.36
C PRO A 154 -4.66 -5.44 -1.63
N LEU A 155 -5.17 -4.42 -2.30
CA LEU A 155 -5.74 -3.23 -1.69
C LEU A 155 -7.17 -2.97 -2.12
N ILE A 156 -8.07 -2.91 -1.13
CA ILE A 156 -9.49 -2.63 -1.35
C ILE A 156 -9.70 -1.24 -1.96
N SER A 157 -9.03 -0.21 -1.47
CA SER A 157 -9.14 1.15 -2.01
C SER A 157 -8.77 1.22 -3.49
N LEU A 158 -7.67 0.54 -3.88
CA LEU A 158 -7.25 0.48 -5.28
C LEU A 158 -8.26 -0.27 -6.15
N MET A 159 -8.85 -1.37 -5.64
CA MET A 159 -9.92 -2.09 -6.37
C MET A 159 -11.11 -1.18 -6.65
N VAL A 160 -11.58 -0.46 -5.63
CA VAL A 160 -12.74 0.44 -5.74
C VAL A 160 -12.44 1.56 -6.74
N ASP A 161 -11.28 2.22 -6.63
CA ASP A 161 -10.86 3.26 -7.56
C ASP A 161 -10.76 2.76 -9.01
N GLN A 162 -10.17 1.57 -9.22
CA GLN A 162 -10.06 0.97 -10.55
C GLN A 162 -11.42 0.60 -11.15
N VAL A 163 -12.30 0.02 -10.35
CA VAL A 163 -13.68 -0.31 -10.77
C VAL A 163 -14.43 0.97 -11.14
N GLU A 164 -14.37 2.00 -10.33
CA GLU A 164 -15.01 3.29 -10.59
C GLU A 164 -14.48 3.93 -11.89
N HIS A 165 -13.16 3.91 -12.11
CA HIS A 165 -12.56 4.41 -13.35
C HIS A 165 -13.01 3.64 -14.59
N LEU A 166 -13.18 2.32 -14.50
CA LEU A 166 -13.68 1.49 -15.59
C LEU A 166 -15.17 1.78 -15.86
N LEU A 167 -15.99 1.86 -14.83
CA LEU A 167 -17.41 2.18 -14.94
C LEU A 167 -17.63 3.56 -15.58
N ARG A 168 -16.86 4.57 -15.23
CA ARG A 168 -16.91 5.91 -15.86
C ARG A 168 -16.57 5.88 -17.37
N ARG A 169 -15.89 4.84 -17.83
CA ARG A 169 -15.58 4.60 -19.25
C ARG A 169 -16.57 3.67 -19.94
N GLY A 170 -17.67 3.30 -19.27
CA GLY A 170 -18.65 2.38 -19.81
C GLY A 170 -18.22 0.91 -19.78
N VAL A 171 -17.13 0.57 -19.07
CA VAL A 171 -16.60 -0.79 -18.96
C VAL A 171 -17.14 -1.45 -17.69
N ARG A 172 -17.86 -2.56 -17.84
CA ARG A 172 -18.47 -3.28 -16.72
C ARG A 172 -17.42 -3.96 -15.86
N ALA A 173 -17.35 -3.59 -14.59
CA ALA A 173 -16.40 -4.11 -13.61
C ALA A 173 -17.05 -4.26 -12.24
N ALA A 174 -16.58 -5.22 -11.46
CA ALA A 174 -16.98 -5.40 -10.06
C ALA A 174 -15.78 -5.77 -9.19
N ALA A 175 -15.91 -5.55 -7.87
CA ALA A 175 -14.89 -5.92 -6.89
C ALA A 175 -15.50 -6.78 -5.76
N ILE A 176 -14.75 -7.81 -5.32
CA ILE A 176 -15.10 -8.64 -4.16
C ILE A 176 -14.05 -8.43 -3.08
N HIS A 177 -14.45 -7.83 -1.97
CA HIS A 177 -13.57 -7.52 -0.84
C HIS A 177 -14.23 -7.81 0.51
N SER A 178 -13.50 -7.63 1.61
CA SER A 178 -13.97 -7.97 2.97
C SER A 178 -15.11 -7.08 3.50
N GLY A 179 -15.33 -5.92 2.88
CA GLY A 179 -16.40 -4.99 3.26
C GLY A 179 -17.79 -5.36 2.74
N LEU A 180 -17.90 -6.38 1.87
CA LEU A 180 -19.17 -6.82 1.30
C LEU A 180 -19.84 -7.92 2.14
N SER A 181 -21.16 -7.91 2.18
CA SER A 181 -21.98 -8.98 2.76
C SER A 181 -21.88 -10.27 1.93
N ARG A 182 -22.30 -11.38 2.53
CA ARG A 182 -22.33 -12.67 1.84
C ARG A 182 -23.27 -12.67 0.63
N GLU A 183 -24.41 -11.99 0.74
CA GLU A 183 -25.41 -11.88 -0.33
C GLU A 183 -24.88 -11.08 -1.51
N GLU A 184 -24.24 -9.93 -1.26
CA GLU A 184 -23.59 -9.13 -2.29
C GLU A 184 -22.52 -9.92 -3.03
N ILE A 185 -21.68 -10.67 -2.31
CA ILE A 185 -20.63 -11.53 -2.91
C ILE A 185 -21.26 -12.59 -3.81
N LEU A 186 -22.32 -13.25 -3.36
CA LEU A 186 -23.04 -14.27 -4.15
C LEU A 186 -23.61 -13.66 -5.42
N THR A 187 -24.26 -12.52 -5.32
CA THR A 187 -24.84 -11.79 -6.46
C THR A 187 -23.76 -11.42 -7.49
N ILE A 188 -22.61 -10.89 -7.02
CA ILE A 188 -21.49 -10.57 -7.91
C ILE A 188 -20.97 -11.81 -8.62
N LEU A 189 -20.76 -12.91 -7.90
CA LEU A 189 -20.27 -14.16 -8.48
C LEU A 189 -21.24 -14.77 -9.50
N GLU A 190 -22.54 -14.74 -9.21
CA GLU A 190 -23.58 -15.20 -10.13
C GLU A 190 -23.57 -14.37 -11.42
N ASN A 191 -23.59 -13.05 -11.30
CA ASN A 191 -23.51 -12.15 -12.44
C ASN A 191 -22.22 -12.35 -13.26
N ALA A 192 -21.10 -12.63 -12.61
CA ALA A 192 -19.83 -12.94 -13.30
C ALA A 192 -19.92 -14.24 -14.10
N ILE A 193 -20.61 -15.28 -13.58
CA ILE A 193 -20.85 -16.53 -14.29
C ILE A 193 -21.66 -16.29 -15.59
N PHE A 194 -22.63 -15.38 -15.55
CA PHE A 194 -23.45 -15.01 -16.71
C PHE A 194 -22.78 -13.95 -17.61
N GLY A 195 -21.51 -13.59 -17.38
CA GLY A 195 -20.75 -12.66 -18.24
C GLY A 195 -21.15 -11.19 -18.09
N ALA A 196 -21.78 -10.82 -16.96
CA ALA A 196 -22.17 -9.44 -16.71
C ALA A 196 -21.00 -8.47 -16.57
N TYR A 197 -19.78 -8.98 -16.27
CA TYR A 197 -18.59 -8.16 -16.08
C TYR A 197 -17.49 -8.50 -17.05
N LYS A 198 -16.70 -7.47 -17.40
CA LYS A 198 -15.44 -7.62 -18.12
C LYS A 198 -14.27 -7.78 -17.18
N PHE A 199 -14.36 -7.14 -16.00
CA PHE A 199 -13.36 -7.22 -14.93
C PHE A 199 -13.99 -7.62 -13.61
N LEU A 200 -13.37 -8.61 -12.95
CA LEU A 200 -13.70 -8.99 -11.59
C LEU A 200 -12.45 -8.85 -10.72
N TYR A 201 -12.43 -7.82 -9.88
CA TYR A 201 -11.36 -7.58 -8.91
C TYR A 201 -11.61 -8.39 -7.64
N VAL A 202 -10.58 -9.05 -7.14
CA VAL A 202 -10.69 -9.87 -5.91
C VAL A 202 -9.49 -9.63 -5.00
N SER A 203 -9.73 -9.61 -3.69
CA SER A 203 -8.65 -9.60 -2.72
C SER A 203 -8.07 -11.02 -2.56
N PRO A 204 -6.75 -11.16 -2.30
CA PRO A 204 -6.12 -12.47 -2.16
C PRO A 204 -6.71 -13.31 -1.03
N GLU A 205 -7.24 -12.69 0.03
CA GLU A 205 -7.90 -13.37 1.15
C GLU A 205 -9.16 -14.13 0.69
N ARG A 206 -9.84 -13.65 -0.34
CA ARG A 206 -11.03 -14.30 -0.90
C ARG A 206 -10.73 -15.61 -1.60
N LEU A 207 -9.52 -15.78 -2.08
CA LEU A 207 -9.07 -17.04 -2.70
C LEU A 207 -9.02 -18.21 -1.70
N ALA A 208 -9.08 -17.96 -0.39
CA ALA A 208 -9.19 -18.98 0.64
C ALA A 208 -10.65 -19.50 0.83
N SER A 209 -11.66 -18.83 0.25
CA SER A 209 -13.06 -19.19 0.39
C SER A 209 -13.43 -20.32 -0.56
N GLU A 210 -13.89 -21.47 0.00
CA GLU A 210 -14.42 -22.58 -0.82
C GLU A 210 -15.60 -22.16 -1.72
N LEU A 211 -16.46 -21.27 -1.19
CA LEU A 211 -17.57 -20.71 -1.95
C LEU A 211 -17.08 -19.98 -3.19
N PHE A 212 -16.05 -19.13 -3.02
CA PHE A 212 -15.44 -18.41 -4.13
C PHE A 212 -14.84 -19.39 -5.16
N LEU A 213 -14.06 -20.37 -4.73
CA LEU A 213 -13.41 -21.32 -5.63
C LEU A 213 -14.43 -22.15 -6.44
N LYS A 214 -15.50 -22.64 -5.79
CA LYS A 214 -16.58 -23.40 -6.45
C LYS A 214 -17.32 -22.56 -7.51
N LYS A 215 -17.55 -21.28 -7.25
CA LYS A 215 -18.21 -20.38 -8.21
C LYS A 215 -17.24 -19.91 -9.29
N ALA A 216 -15.99 -19.59 -8.96
CA ALA A 216 -14.96 -19.16 -9.89
C ALA A 216 -14.72 -20.20 -11.01
N ALA A 217 -14.80 -21.49 -10.70
CA ALA A 217 -14.72 -22.58 -11.69
C ALA A 217 -15.75 -22.48 -12.82
N ARG A 218 -16.83 -21.74 -12.63
CA ARG A 218 -17.91 -21.57 -13.62
C ARG A 218 -17.84 -20.23 -14.36
N ILE A 219 -16.96 -19.32 -13.94
CA ILE A 219 -16.77 -18.03 -14.60
C ILE A 219 -15.91 -18.26 -15.85
N PRO A 220 -16.32 -17.76 -17.03
CA PRO A 220 -15.51 -17.82 -18.24
C PRO A 220 -14.32 -16.83 -18.14
N VAL A 221 -13.23 -17.23 -17.44
CA VAL A 221 -12.07 -16.38 -17.21
C VAL A 221 -11.17 -16.35 -18.45
N SER A 222 -10.95 -15.17 -19.02
CA SER A 222 -10.04 -14.95 -20.14
C SER A 222 -8.57 -15.12 -19.72
N PHE A 223 -8.17 -14.45 -18.67
CA PHE A 223 -6.86 -14.59 -18.01
C PHE A 223 -6.91 -14.04 -16.58
N ILE A 224 -5.90 -14.36 -15.80
CA ILE A 224 -5.73 -13.87 -14.42
C ILE A 224 -4.67 -12.78 -14.42
N ALA A 225 -5.04 -11.56 -14.03
CA ALA A 225 -4.09 -10.48 -13.78
C ALA A 225 -3.72 -10.44 -12.30
N VAL A 226 -2.43 -10.49 -12.00
CA VAL A 226 -1.90 -10.44 -10.63
C VAL A 226 -1.14 -9.13 -10.46
N ASP A 227 -1.78 -8.16 -9.82
CA ASP A 227 -1.15 -6.88 -9.51
C ASP A 227 -0.32 -6.99 -8.24
N GLU A 228 0.74 -6.17 -8.13
CA GLU A 228 1.75 -6.22 -7.06
C GLU A 228 2.26 -7.65 -6.82
N ALA A 229 2.60 -8.36 -7.92
CA ALA A 229 2.97 -9.77 -7.90
C ALA A 229 4.15 -10.11 -6.98
N HIS A 230 5.00 -9.13 -6.62
CA HIS A 230 6.07 -9.30 -5.64
C HIS A 230 5.54 -9.75 -4.26
N CYS A 231 4.25 -9.52 -3.97
CA CYS A 231 3.62 -9.98 -2.72
C CYS A 231 3.56 -11.51 -2.58
N ILE A 232 3.71 -12.28 -3.67
CA ILE A 232 3.74 -13.75 -3.62
C ILE A 232 5.07 -14.28 -3.11
N SER A 233 6.14 -13.50 -3.30
CA SER A 233 7.50 -13.90 -3.01
C SER A 233 7.87 -13.65 -1.54
N GLN A 234 8.41 -14.67 -0.91
CA GLN A 234 9.00 -14.54 0.43
C GLN A 234 10.28 -13.69 0.40
N TRP A 235 10.92 -13.57 -0.75
CA TRP A 235 12.07 -12.71 -1.01
C TRP A 235 11.65 -11.23 -1.20
N GLY A 236 10.35 -10.98 -1.49
CA GLY A 236 9.76 -9.64 -1.60
C GLY A 236 9.68 -8.92 -0.24
N TYR A 237 9.61 -7.61 -0.27
CA TYR A 237 9.54 -6.78 0.95
C TYR A 237 8.13 -6.76 1.59
N ASP A 238 7.05 -7.07 0.86
CA ASP A 238 5.64 -7.14 1.32
C ASP A 238 5.04 -8.51 1.02
N PHE A 239 5.60 -9.56 1.62
CA PHE A 239 5.09 -10.91 1.44
C PHE A 239 3.71 -11.10 2.06
N ARG A 240 2.75 -11.56 1.25
CA ARG A 240 1.37 -11.86 1.64
C ARG A 240 1.02 -13.33 1.38
N PRO A 241 0.90 -14.17 2.43
CA PRO A 241 0.67 -15.62 2.27
C PRO A 241 -0.52 -15.99 1.41
N HIS A 242 -1.58 -15.17 1.39
CA HIS A 242 -2.78 -15.42 0.60
C HIS A 242 -2.53 -15.39 -0.92
N TYR A 243 -1.47 -14.72 -1.40
CA TYR A 243 -1.07 -14.76 -2.81
C TYR A 243 -0.66 -16.16 -3.27
N LEU A 244 -0.16 -17.01 -2.37
CA LEU A 244 0.17 -18.40 -2.69
C LEU A 244 -1.06 -19.21 -3.15
N ARG A 245 -2.27 -18.77 -2.75
CA ARG A 245 -3.54 -19.38 -3.18
C ARG A 245 -3.84 -19.17 -4.66
N ILE A 246 -3.18 -18.25 -5.34
CA ILE A 246 -3.34 -18.04 -6.79
C ILE A 246 -2.92 -19.31 -7.55
N ALA A 247 -1.89 -20.02 -7.09
CA ALA A 247 -1.49 -21.29 -7.69
C ALA A 247 -2.57 -22.38 -7.56
N GLU A 248 -3.33 -22.40 -6.46
CA GLU A 248 -4.47 -23.32 -6.27
C GLU A 248 -5.63 -22.94 -7.20
N LEU A 249 -5.93 -21.63 -7.30
CA LEU A 249 -6.95 -21.13 -8.22
C LEU A 249 -6.61 -21.50 -9.68
N ARG A 250 -5.34 -21.45 -10.04
CA ARG A 250 -4.85 -21.78 -11.38
C ARG A 250 -5.05 -23.25 -11.77
N LYS A 251 -5.09 -24.16 -10.79
CA LYS A 251 -5.46 -25.57 -11.05
C LYS A 251 -6.92 -25.73 -11.47
N ILE A 252 -7.77 -24.80 -11.03
CA ILE A 252 -9.19 -24.77 -11.34
C ILE A 252 -9.45 -23.98 -12.63
N LEU A 253 -8.71 -22.87 -12.83
CA LEU A 253 -8.79 -21.98 -13.98
C LEU A 253 -7.49 -22.07 -14.80
N PRO A 254 -7.46 -22.88 -15.88
CA PRO A 254 -6.25 -23.08 -16.70
C PRO A 254 -5.93 -21.89 -17.61
N SER A 255 -6.40 -20.70 -17.28
CA SER A 255 -6.21 -19.46 -18.03
C SER A 255 -4.77 -18.93 -17.91
N PRO A 256 -4.27 -18.14 -18.88
CA PRO A 256 -2.98 -17.46 -18.79
C PRO A 256 -2.90 -16.53 -17.58
N VAL A 257 -1.68 -16.26 -17.11
CA VAL A 257 -1.43 -15.34 -16.00
C VAL A 257 -0.59 -14.16 -16.48
N LEU A 258 -1.06 -12.95 -16.20
CA LEU A 258 -0.29 -11.72 -16.33
C LEU A 258 0.07 -11.20 -14.94
N ALA A 259 1.32 -11.36 -14.54
CA ALA A 259 1.84 -10.83 -13.29
C ALA A 259 2.52 -9.47 -13.51
N LEU A 260 2.21 -8.49 -12.67
CA LEU A 260 2.73 -7.13 -12.78
C LEU A 260 3.33 -6.68 -11.45
N THR A 261 4.50 -6.07 -11.50
CA THR A 261 5.12 -5.44 -10.34
C THR A 261 6.00 -4.26 -10.72
N ALA A 262 6.19 -3.32 -9.78
CA ALA A 262 7.08 -2.18 -9.96
C ALA A 262 8.46 -2.41 -9.34
N THR A 263 8.62 -3.41 -8.47
CA THR A 263 9.81 -3.62 -7.65
C THR A 263 10.08 -5.10 -7.51
N ALA A 264 11.07 -5.62 -8.24
CA ALA A 264 11.49 -7.00 -8.09
C ALA A 264 12.97 -7.15 -8.45
N THR A 265 13.74 -7.80 -7.57
CA THR A 265 15.09 -8.29 -7.87
C THR A 265 14.99 -9.55 -8.71
N VAL A 266 16.12 -10.05 -9.22
CA VAL A 266 16.16 -11.27 -10.04
C VAL A 266 15.57 -12.47 -9.28
N GLU A 267 15.93 -12.61 -8.01
CA GLU A 267 15.45 -13.69 -7.14
C GLU A 267 13.92 -13.63 -6.94
N VAL A 268 13.35 -12.42 -6.83
CA VAL A 268 11.91 -12.22 -6.71
C VAL A 268 11.21 -12.57 -8.02
N VAL A 269 11.79 -12.26 -9.16
CA VAL A 269 11.26 -12.59 -10.50
C VAL A 269 11.12 -14.10 -10.66
N ASP A 270 12.17 -14.85 -10.33
CA ASP A 270 12.17 -16.30 -10.46
C ASP A 270 11.17 -16.96 -9.50
N ASP A 271 11.13 -16.51 -8.24
CA ASP A 271 10.17 -17.00 -7.24
C ASP A 271 8.71 -16.71 -7.64
N VAL A 272 8.43 -15.51 -8.20
CA VAL A 272 7.09 -15.15 -8.70
C VAL A 272 6.64 -16.12 -9.81
N MET A 273 7.50 -16.42 -10.79
CA MET A 273 7.17 -17.32 -11.88
C MET A 273 6.96 -18.75 -11.38
N GLU A 274 7.79 -19.20 -10.44
CA GLU A 274 7.67 -20.54 -9.84
C GLU A 274 6.37 -20.65 -9.02
N ARG A 275 6.11 -19.70 -8.11
CA ARG A 275 4.93 -19.69 -7.22
C ARG A 275 3.62 -19.54 -7.98
N LEU A 276 3.62 -18.82 -9.10
CA LEU A 276 2.46 -18.71 -9.99
C LEU A 276 2.36 -19.88 -10.98
N ALA A 277 3.27 -20.85 -10.93
CA ALA A 277 3.34 -22.02 -11.81
C ALA A 277 3.28 -21.63 -13.30
N PHE A 278 4.13 -20.69 -13.74
CA PHE A 278 4.18 -20.24 -15.12
C PHE A 278 4.50 -21.38 -16.09
N ARG A 279 3.71 -21.50 -17.15
CA ARG A 279 3.91 -22.48 -18.23
C ARG A 279 4.91 -21.98 -19.25
N SER A 280 4.94 -20.66 -19.49
CA SER A 280 5.90 -19.96 -20.34
C SER A 280 6.58 -18.86 -19.53
N LYS A 281 7.91 -18.74 -19.62
CA LYS A 281 8.69 -17.76 -18.85
C LYS A 281 8.90 -16.49 -19.72
N CYS A 282 7.82 -15.78 -20.03
CA CYS A 282 7.89 -14.49 -20.75
C CYS A 282 8.06 -13.36 -19.74
N VAL A 283 9.24 -12.74 -19.70
CA VAL A 283 9.56 -11.63 -18.79
C VAL A 283 9.88 -10.38 -19.62
N TYR A 284 9.14 -9.33 -19.40
CA TYR A 284 9.37 -8.02 -20.02
C TYR A 284 9.78 -7.02 -18.95
N ARG A 285 10.91 -6.33 -19.17
CA ARG A 285 11.48 -5.35 -18.24
C ARG A 285 11.50 -3.99 -18.87
N MET A 286 10.89 -3.01 -18.22
CA MET A 286 11.06 -1.59 -18.52
C MET A 286 12.12 -1.04 -17.57
N SER A 287 12.99 -0.17 -18.06
CA SER A 287 13.95 0.50 -17.19
C SER A 287 13.23 1.26 -16.08
N PHE A 288 13.77 1.15 -14.87
CA PHE A 288 13.29 1.87 -13.70
C PHE A 288 13.80 3.32 -13.64
N ALA A 289 14.63 3.75 -14.58
CA ALA A 289 15.18 5.09 -14.62
C ALA A 289 14.08 6.16 -14.79
N ARG A 290 14.08 7.14 -13.91
CA ARG A 290 13.14 8.27 -13.90
C ARG A 290 13.91 9.57 -14.19
N LYS A 291 13.90 10.03 -15.44
CA LYS A 291 14.64 11.24 -15.88
C LYS A 291 14.19 12.53 -15.21
N ASN A 292 12.94 12.58 -14.76
CA ASN A 292 12.33 13.74 -14.11
C ASN A 292 12.41 13.70 -12.57
N LEU A 293 12.86 12.60 -11.98
CA LEU A 293 12.90 12.43 -10.51
C LEU A 293 14.32 12.60 -9.99
N ARG A 294 14.52 13.60 -9.13
CA ARG A 294 15.81 13.92 -8.51
C ARG A 294 15.88 13.29 -7.13
N TYR A 295 16.75 12.28 -6.98
CA TYR A 295 17.03 11.66 -5.69
C TYR A 295 18.06 12.47 -4.94
N VAL A 296 17.79 12.78 -3.67
CA VAL A 296 18.64 13.60 -2.82
C VAL A 296 18.70 12.99 -1.42
N VAL A 297 19.91 12.83 -0.89
CA VAL A 297 20.13 12.50 0.53
C VAL A 297 20.67 13.74 1.24
N ARG A 298 19.94 14.21 2.25
CA ARG A 298 20.32 15.36 3.06
C ARG A 298 20.70 14.90 4.46
N ARG A 299 21.93 15.18 4.85
CA ARG A 299 22.38 14.97 6.23
C ARG A 299 21.96 16.18 7.07
N ALA A 300 21.16 15.95 8.09
CA ALA A 300 20.63 17.01 8.95
C ALA A 300 20.47 16.51 10.38
N ASP A 301 21.06 17.24 11.33
CA ASP A 301 20.86 16.98 12.75
C ASP A 301 19.44 17.33 13.18
N ASP A 302 18.93 18.49 12.74
CA ASP A 302 17.53 18.90 12.86
C ASP A 302 16.78 18.67 11.54
N LYS A 303 16.20 17.50 11.41
CA LYS A 303 15.43 17.09 10.22
C LYS A 303 14.17 17.91 10.01
N THR A 304 13.56 18.45 11.09
CA THR A 304 12.35 19.25 11.00
C THR A 304 12.63 20.58 10.37
N LYS A 305 13.71 21.24 10.81
CA LYS A 305 14.15 22.52 10.24
C LYS A 305 14.54 22.35 8.75
N GLU A 306 15.26 21.28 8.42
CA GLU A 306 15.63 20.97 7.03
C GLU A 306 14.41 20.69 6.17
N LEU A 307 13.42 19.92 6.67
CA LEU A 307 12.17 19.68 5.97
C LEU A 307 11.39 20.99 5.67
N LEU A 308 11.30 21.88 6.64
CA LEU A 308 10.67 23.20 6.45
C LEU A 308 11.37 24.02 5.35
N HIS A 309 12.70 24.01 5.36
CA HIS A 309 13.49 24.65 4.30
C HIS A 309 13.19 24.04 2.91
N ILE A 310 13.17 22.72 2.79
CA ILE A 310 12.87 22.00 1.55
C ILE A 310 11.44 22.30 1.07
N LEU A 311 10.45 22.23 1.96
CA LEU A 311 9.06 22.52 1.62
C LEU A 311 8.85 23.97 1.15
N ARG A 312 9.58 24.93 1.70
CA ARG A 312 9.56 26.33 1.25
C ARG A 312 10.22 26.50 -0.11
N SER A 313 11.27 25.69 -0.41
CA SER A 313 12.03 25.77 -1.66
C SER A 313 11.37 25.02 -2.81
N VAL A 314 10.57 23.98 -2.55
CA VAL A 314 9.91 23.16 -3.56
C VAL A 314 8.39 23.34 -3.45
N PRO A 315 7.80 24.21 -4.27
CA PRO A 315 6.34 24.43 -4.26
C PRO A 315 5.58 23.24 -4.84
N GLY A 316 4.28 23.16 -4.56
CA GLY A 316 3.37 22.10 -5.05
C GLY A 316 3.09 21.01 -4.02
N SER A 317 2.34 19.99 -4.44
CA SER A 317 1.92 18.88 -3.58
C SER A 317 3.10 18.06 -3.08
N ALA A 318 3.06 17.67 -1.80
CA ALA A 318 4.12 16.89 -1.17
C ALA A 318 3.57 15.73 -0.32
N VAL A 319 4.37 14.66 -0.22
CA VAL A 319 4.17 13.57 0.74
C VAL A 319 5.40 13.50 1.63
N VAL A 320 5.17 13.43 2.95
CA VAL A 320 6.23 13.29 3.94
C VAL A 320 6.04 12.00 4.72
N TYR A 321 6.97 11.08 4.58
CA TYR A 321 6.92 9.80 5.26
C TYR A 321 7.58 9.84 6.63
N THR A 322 6.84 9.38 7.64
CA THR A 322 7.34 9.10 8.98
C THR A 322 6.94 7.68 9.39
N ARG A 323 7.69 7.10 10.31
CA ARG A 323 7.43 5.72 10.71
C ARG A 323 6.28 5.56 11.69
N SER A 324 6.07 6.51 12.60
CA SER A 324 5.12 6.35 13.69
C SER A 324 3.82 7.10 13.48
N ARG A 325 2.69 6.49 13.92
CA ARG A 325 1.38 7.16 13.92
C ARG A 325 1.39 8.46 14.72
N LYS A 326 2.15 8.50 15.83
CA LYS A 326 2.34 9.68 16.67
C LYS A 326 3.13 10.75 15.90
N GLY A 327 4.27 10.37 15.29
CA GLY A 327 5.10 11.27 14.49
C GLY A 327 4.37 11.93 13.33
N THR A 328 3.42 11.21 12.66
CA THR A 328 2.63 11.82 11.60
C THR A 328 1.78 12.98 12.10
N ARG A 329 1.15 12.85 13.29
CA ARG A 329 0.31 13.89 13.90
C ARG A 329 1.13 15.07 14.36
N GLU A 330 2.24 14.80 15.07
CA GLU A 330 3.13 15.84 15.62
C GLU A 330 3.74 16.67 14.50
N LEU A 331 4.25 16.01 13.46
CA LEU A 331 4.85 16.71 12.33
C LEU A 331 3.81 17.52 11.54
N ALA A 332 2.62 16.97 11.28
CA ALA A 332 1.56 17.73 10.63
C ALA A 332 1.13 18.97 11.45
N ALA A 333 1.09 18.87 12.78
CA ALA A 333 0.81 20.01 13.65
C ALA A 333 1.90 21.08 13.55
N VAL A 334 3.18 20.69 13.54
CA VAL A 334 4.30 21.63 13.36
C VAL A 334 4.23 22.32 12.00
N LEU A 335 3.96 21.58 10.91
CA LEU A 335 3.83 22.18 9.57
C LEU A 335 2.70 23.20 9.50
N ASN A 336 1.53 22.90 10.10
CA ASN A 336 0.41 23.83 10.15
C ASN A 336 0.75 25.07 10.98
N GLN A 337 1.48 24.96 12.10
CA GLN A 337 1.96 26.08 12.89
C GLN A 337 2.91 26.98 12.10
N GLU A 338 3.71 26.41 11.20
CA GLU A 338 4.63 27.09 10.30
C GLU A 338 3.96 27.63 9.01
N GLY A 339 2.63 27.56 8.93
CA GLY A 339 1.84 28.06 7.80
C GLY A 339 1.87 27.17 6.56
N ILE A 340 2.18 25.89 6.70
CA ILE A 340 2.15 24.90 5.63
C ILE A 340 0.99 23.95 5.85
N ASP A 341 -0.05 24.04 5.00
CA ASP A 341 -1.25 23.21 5.12
C ASP A 341 -0.91 21.72 5.01
N ALA A 342 -1.11 20.97 6.09
CA ALA A 342 -0.76 19.59 6.20
C ALA A 342 -1.86 18.73 6.87
N HIS A 343 -2.13 17.59 6.28
CA HIS A 343 -2.89 16.51 6.91
C HIS A 343 -1.96 15.36 7.31
N PHE A 344 -2.38 14.56 8.29
CA PHE A 344 -1.70 13.33 8.65
C PHE A 344 -2.53 12.10 8.24
N TYR A 345 -1.82 10.99 7.88
CA TYR A 345 -2.45 9.74 7.43
C TYR A 345 -1.73 8.52 7.98
N HIS A 346 -2.48 7.58 8.57
CA HIS A 346 -1.94 6.31 9.07
C HIS A 346 -3.04 5.23 9.14
N ALA A 347 -2.66 3.95 9.26
CA ALA A 347 -3.58 2.82 9.27
C ALA A 347 -4.66 2.90 10.37
N GLY A 348 -4.35 3.51 11.51
CA GLY A 348 -5.28 3.65 12.65
C GLY A 348 -6.34 4.76 12.53
N LEU A 349 -6.45 5.45 11.38
CA LEU A 349 -7.57 6.36 11.09
C LEU A 349 -8.81 5.58 10.72
N SER A 350 -10.00 6.16 10.99
CA SER A 350 -11.25 5.59 10.50
C SER A 350 -11.29 5.59 8.96
N PRO A 351 -12.08 4.71 8.33
CA PRO A 351 -12.23 4.71 6.86
C PRO A 351 -12.65 6.08 6.32
N LEU A 352 -13.60 6.73 6.98
CA LEU A 352 -14.08 8.07 6.61
C LEU A 352 -12.98 9.14 6.72
N ASP A 353 -12.21 9.16 7.82
CA ASP A 353 -11.10 10.10 7.97
C ASP A 353 -10.04 9.90 6.88
N LYS A 354 -9.76 8.63 6.53
CA LYS A 354 -8.81 8.29 5.45
C LYS A 354 -9.26 8.89 4.13
N GLU A 355 -10.53 8.66 3.78
CA GLU A 355 -11.13 9.12 2.54
C GLU A 355 -11.15 10.66 2.45
N LEU A 356 -11.65 11.35 3.48
CA LEU A 356 -11.71 12.81 3.53
C LEU A 356 -10.33 13.46 3.38
N ARG A 357 -9.33 12.99 4.14
CA ARG A 357 -7.96 13.53 4.08
C ARG A 357 -7.29 13.27 2.75
N GLN A 358 -7.47 12.06 2.20
CA GLN A 358 -6.98 11.72 0.88
C GLN A 358 -7.62 12.60 -0.19
N LYS A 359 -8.94 12.79 -0.14
CA LYS A 359 -9.67 13.63 -1.08
C LYS A 359 -9.22 15.10 -1.01
N ASP A 360 -9.07 15.68 0.19
CA ASP A 360 -8.60 17.05 0.36
C ASP A 360 -7.20 17.26 -0.23
N TRP A 361 -6.31 16.28 -0.05
CA TRP A 361 -4.98 16.33 -0.64
C TRP A 361 -5.01 16.11 -2.17
N MET A 362 -5.85 15.18 -2.67
CA MET A 362 -6.00 14.92 -4.10
C MET A 362 -6.48 16.15 -4.88
N VAL A 363 -7.46 16.89 -4.34
CA VAL A 363 -7.99 18.12 -4.98
C VAL A 363 -7.14 19.37 -4.68
N GLY A 364 -6.05 19.24 -3.91
CA GLY A 364 -5.13 20.35 -3.60
C GLY A 364 -5.60 21.32 -2.53
N ARG A 365 -6.64 21.01 -1.74
CA ARG A 365 -7.04 21.82 -0.57
C ARG A 365 -5.97 21.80 0.51
N VAL A 366 -5.25 20.70 0.62
CA VAL A 366 -4.12 20.51 1.52
C VAL A 366 -2.89 20.20 0.70
N ARG A 367 -1.82 20.88 0.97
CA ARG A 367 -0.57 20.79 0.21
C ARG A 367 0.24 19.56 0.57
N VAL A 368 0.37 19.24 1.88
CA VAL A 368 1.28 18.21 2.40
C VAL A 368 0.51 17.09 3.06
N MET A 369 0.80 15.86 2.67
CA MET A 369 0.35 14.67 3.39
C MET A 369 1.49 14.09 4.21
N VAL A 370 1.40 14.15 5.54
CA VAL A 370 2.35 13.51 6.46
C VAL A 370 1.84 12.11 6.78
N ALA A 371 2.56 11.08 6.38
CA ALA A 371 2.01 9.74 6.40
C ALA A 371 2.97 8.66 6.89
N THR A 372 2.43 7.52 7.35
CA THR A 372 3.16 6.26 7.39
C THR A 372 3.07 5.57 6.03
N ASN A 373 3.73 4.41 5.86
CA ASN A 373 3.62 3.55 4.67
C ASN A 373 2.17 3.15 4.32
N ALA A 374 1.20 3.35 5.24
CA ALA A 374 -0.23 3.15 4.97
C ALA A 374 -0.79 4.12 3.90
N PHE A 375 -0.15 5.28 3.70
CA PHE A 375 -0.44 6.19 2.60
C PHE A 375 0.47 5.85 1.45
N GLY A 376 0.09 4.86 0.69
CA GLY A 376 1.01 4.29 -0.25
C GLY A 376 0.33 3.73 -1.49
N MET A 377 0.29 2.41 -1.61
CA MET A 377 -0.25 1.72 -2.78
C MET A 377 -1.63 2.27 -3.17
N GLY A 378 -1.88 2.45 -4.46
CA GLY A 378 -3.15 2.92 -4.98
C GLY A 378 -3.32 4.45 -5.10
N ILE A 379 -2.38 5.26 -4.60
CA ILE A 379 -2.46 6.72 -4.74
C ILE A 379 -1.91 7.13 -6.10
N ASP A 380 -2.75 7.77 -6.92
CA ASP A 380 -2.40 8.23 -8.26
C ASP A 380 -2.65 9.73 -8.44
N LYS A 381 -1.86 10.57 -7.71
CA LYS A 381 -1.80 12.02 -7.91
C LYS A 381 -0.60 12.33 -8.83
N PRO A 382 -0.82 12.92 -10.01
CA PRO A 382 0.24 13.12 -11.00
C PRO A 382 1.25 14.20 -10.61
N ASP A 383 0.79 15.26 -9.93
CA ASP A 383 1.50 16.52 -9.70
C ASP A 383 2.23 16.58 -8.35
N VAL A 384 2.64 15.46 -7.77
CA VAL A 384 3.45 15.45 -6.54
C VAL A 384 4.86 15.93 -6.85
N ARG A 385 5.25 17.07 -6.26
CA ARG A 385 6.59 17.67 -6.50
C ARG A 385 7.65 17.19 -5.54
N LEU A 386 7.26 16.75 -4.36
CA LEU A 386 8.20 16.31 -3.33
C LEU A 386 7.68 15.05 -2.61
N VAL A 387 8.56 14.07 -2.50
CA VAL A 387 8.43 12.99 -1.52
C VAL A 387 9.62 13.08 -0.57
N ALA A 388 9.35 13.30 0.70
CA ALA A 388 10.38 13.42 1.73
C ALA A 388 10.27 12.29 2.76
N HIS A 389 11.39 11.72 3.17
CA HIS A 389 11.47 10.69 4.20
C HIS A 389 12.15 11.25 5.45
N MET A 390 11.42 11.38 6.55
CA MET A 390 11.95 11.76 7.86
C MET A 390 12.69 10.62 8.55
N ASP A 391 12.20 9.41 8.32
CA ASP A 391 12.80 8.16 8.80
C ASP A 391 13.21 7.30 7.62
N LEU A 392 14.27 6.51 7.80
CA LEU A 392 14.67 5.52 6.79
C LEU A 392 13.55 4.49 6.59
N PRO A 393 13.14 4.23 5.34
CA PRO A 393 12.28 3.11 4.99
C PRO A 393 12.89 1.77 5.39
N ASP A 394 12.07 0.72 5.42
CA ASP A 394 12.55 -0.61 5.85
C ASP A 394 13.44 -1.30 4.82
N SER A 395 13.43 -0.81 3.57
CA SER A 395 14.23 -1.36 2.48
C SER A 395 14.37 -0.37 1.32
N VAL A 396 15.26 -0.67 0.38
CA VAL A 396 15.43 0.09 -0.88
C VAL A 396 14.18 -0.01 -1.74
N GLU A 397 13.51 -1.15 -1.77
CA GLU A 397 12.27 -1.36 -2.52
C GLU A 397 11.14 -0.47 -2.00
N ALA A 398 10.95 -0.41 -0.67
CA ALA A 398 9.97 0.48 -0.05
C ALA A 398 10.29 1.94 -0.37
N TYR A 399 11.56 2.36 -0.23
CA TYR A 399 12.01 3.69 -0.62
C TYR A 399 11.69 4.00 -2.08
N PHE A 400 12.04 3.10 -3.00
CA PHE A 400 11.83 3.29 -4.43
C PHE A 400 10.34 3.41 -4.78
N GLN A 401 9.49 2.60 -4.17
CA GLN A 401 8.05 2.64 -4.37
C GLN A 401 7.42 3.93 -3.84
N GLU A 402 7.85 4.38 -2.65
CA GLU A 402 7.38 5.61 -2.02
C GLU A 402 7.89 6.85 -2.77
N ALA A 403 9.17 6.91 -3.10
CA ALA A 403 9.79 7.97 -3.90
C ALA A 403 9.17 8.07 -5.32
N GLY A 404 8.84 6.92 -5.92
CA GLY A 404 8.22 6.82 -7.25
C GLY A 404 6.84 7.48 -7.39
N ARG A 405 6.24 7.95 -6.28
CA ARG A 405 4.98 8.72 -6.31
C ARG A 405 5.17 10.14 -6.83
N ALA A 406 6.40 10.68 -6.74
CA ALA A 406 6.70 12.00 -7.22
C ALA A 406 6.81 12.06 -8.76
N GLY A 407 6.30 13.12 -9.36
CA GLY A 407 6.48 13.46 -10.77
C GLY A 407 5.90 12.46 -11.77
N ARG A 408 4.72 11.92 -11.52
CA ARG A 408 4.05 11.00 -12.46
C ARG A 408 3.60 11.68 -13.77
N ASP A 409 3.42 12.98 -13.73
CA ASP A 409 3.12 13.84 -14.88
C ASP A 409 4.33 14.12 -15.79
N GLY A 410 5.53 13.64 -15.43
CA GLY A 410 6.76 13.87 -16.15
C GLY A 410 7.47 15.18 -15.81
N ALA A 411 6.87 16.07 -15.03
CA ALA A 411 7.52 17.28 -14.56
C ALA A 411 8.56 16.98 -13.47
N THR A 412 9.57 17.85 -13.32
CA THR A 412 10.62 17.70 -12.32
C THR A 412 10.05 17.54 -10.92
N ALA A 413 10.52 16.54 -10.20
CA ALA A 413 10.12 16.25 -8.83
C ALA A 413 11.32 15.75 -8.03
N TYR A 414 11.19 15.78 -6.70
CA TYR A 414 12.27 15.48 -5.78
C TYR A 414 11.88 14.34 -4.84
N ALA A 415 12.79 13.39 -4.65
CA ALA A 415 12.73 12.38 -3.60
C ALA A 415 13.87 12.64 -2.61
N VAL A 416 13.52 13.16 -1.42
CA VAL A 416 14.50 13.58 -0.42
C VAL A 416 14.49 12.62 0.76
N LEU A 417 15.66 12.08 1.09
CA LEU A 417 15.87 11.26 2.27
C LEU A 417 16.65 12.07 3.31
N LEU A 418 16.04 12.35 4.46
CA LEU A 418 16.69 13.03 5.57
C LEU A 418 17.37 12.00 6.48
N PHE A 419 18.67 12.13 6.64
CA PHE A 419 19.50 11.16 7.33
C PHE A 419 20.37 11.82 8.42
N ASN A 420 20.50 11.13 9.55
CA ASN A 420 21.49 11.46 10.57
C ASN A 420 22.14 10.21 11.16
N LYS A 421 23.21 10.39 11.95
CA LYS A 421 23.95 9.26 12.57
C LYS A 421 23.07 8.40 13.49
N GLY A 422 22.08 9.00 14.14
CA GLY A 422 21.14 8.27 15.01
C GLY A 422 20.24 7.29 14.25
N ASP A 423 19.96 7.54 12.97
CA ASP A 423 19.14 6.65 12.17
C ASP A 423 19.79 5.30 11.91
N ARG A 424 21.13 5.27 11.75
CA ARG A 424 21.89 4.01 11.64
C ARG A 424 21.67 3.12 12.85
N THR A 425 21.83 3.71 14.04
CA THR A 425 21.63 2.98 15.30
C THR A 425 20.20 2.47 15.44
N LYS A 426 19.21 3.33 15.10
CA LYS A 426 17.78 2.95 15.11
C LYS A 426 17.50 1.81 14.13
N MET A 427 18.04 1.87 12.90
CA MET A 427 17.82 0.82 11.90
C MET A 427 18.43 -0.52 12.33
N ARG A 428 19.66 -0.54 12.82
CA ARG A 428 20.30 -1.77 13.28
C ARG A 428 19.63 -2.38 14.51
N ARG A 429 19.10 -1.55 15.42
CA ARG A 429 18.34 -2.01 16.58
C ARG A 429 17.07 -2.77 16.17
N ARG A 430 16.47 -2.47 15.01
CA ARG A 430 15.29 -3.18 14.51
C ARG A 430 15.57 -4.64 14.19
N ILE A 431 16.80 -5.01 13.88
CA ILE A 431 17.15 -6.40 13.55
C ILE A 431 16.82 -7.34 14.72
N PRO A 432 17.36 -7.16 15.93
CA PRO A 432 17.01 -8.01 17.07
C PRO A 432 15.55 -7.81 17.54
N ASP A 433 14.95 -6.63 17.30
CA ASP A 433 13.54 -6.40 17.62
C ASP A 433 12.60 -7.23 16.72
N THR A 434 12.94 -7.38 15.42
CA THR A 434 12.14 -8.15 14.43
C THR A 434 12.48 -9.64 14.43
N PHE A 435 13.75 -9.97 14.64
CA PHE A 435 14.27 -11.33 14.72
C PHE A 435 14.99 -11.53 16.06
N PRO A 436 14.25 -11.65 17.18
CA PRO A 436 14.82 -11.97 18.47
C PRO A 436 15.56 -13.32 18.41
N GLU A 437 16.59 -13.51 19.23
CA GLU A 437 17.32 -14.76 19.28
C GLU A 437 16.41 -15.96 19.50
N LYS A 438 16.75 -17.12 18.91
CA LYS A 438 15.92 -18.33 18.97
C LYS A 438 15.61 -18.74 20.40
N ASP A 439 16.56 -18.55 21.31
CA ASP A 439 16.36 -18.85 22.72
C ASP A 439 15.36 -17.89 23.40
N TYR A 440 15.37 -16.61 23.01
CA TYR A 440 14.34 -15.65 23.45
C TYR A 440 12.95 -16.06 22.98
N VAL A 441 12.82 -16.52 21.71
CA VAL A 441 11.53 -16.98 21.16
C VAL A 441 11.01 -18.21 21.92
N ARG A 442 11.90 -19.16 22.25
CA ARG A 442 11.59 -20.30 23.12
C ARG A 442 11.11 -19.87 24.50
N GLY A 443 11.83 -18.90 25.10
CA GLY A 443 11.45 -18.34 26.41
C GLY A 443 10.11 -17.60 26.39
N VAL A 444 9.77 -16.93 25.28
CA VAL A 444 8.43 -16.30 25.11
C VAL A 444 7.34 -17.38 25.03
N TYR A 445 7.56 -18.48 24.29
CA TYR A 445 6.61 -19.60 24.22
C TYR A 445 6.36 -20.23 25.60
N GLU A 446 7.40 -20.51 26.37
CA GLU A 446 7.30 -21.06 27.73
C GLU A 446 6.50 -20.14 28.65
N LYS A 447 6.83 -18.84 28.66
CA LYS A 447 6.12 -17.81 29.43
C LYS A 447 4.66 -17.68 28.98
N LEU A 448 4.38 -17.80 27.67
CA LEU A 448 3.02 -17.79 27.13
C LEU A 448 2.20 -18.98 27.67
N CYS A 449 2.77 -20.18 27.67
CA CYS A 449 2.13 -21.36 28.25
C CYS A 449 1.84 -21.19 29.76
N CYS A 450 2.80 -20.60 30.49
CA CYS A 450 2.59 -20.29 31.91
C CYS A 450 1.52 -19.21 32.13
N PHE A 451 1.49 -18.17 31.28
CA PHE A 451 0.51 -17.09 31.38
C PHE A 451 -0.92 -17.58 31.14
N LEU A 452 -1.09 -18.46 30.16
CA LEU A 452 -2.37 -19.04 29.74
C LEU A 452 -2.72 -20.32 30.50
N GLN A 453 -1.86 -20.75 31.43
CA GLN A 453 -2.04 -21.94 32.28
C GLN A 453 -2.27 -23.24 31.44
N VAL A 454 -1.59 -23.38 30.34
CA VAL A 454 -1.65 -24.59 29.53
C VAL A 454 -0.73 -25.64 30.07
N ALA A 455 -1.23 -26.84 30.34
CA ALA A 455 -0.42 -27.96 30.85
C ALA A 455 0.44 -28.58 29.72
N LEU A 456 1.56 -29.21 30.09
CA LEU A 456 2.41 -29.91 29.15
C LEU A 456 1.63 -31.05 28.44
N GLY A 457 1.75 -31.14 27.13
CA GLY A 457 1.02 -32.13 26.33
C GLY A 457 -0.44 -31.76 26.02
N ASP A 458 -0.94 -30.62 26.51
CA ASP A 458 -2.33 -30.18 26.37
C ASP A 458 -2.43 -28.94 25.45
N GLY A 459 -3.61 -28.36 25.29
CA GLY A 459 -3.89 -27.07 24.63
C GLY A 459 -4.15 -27.13 23.13
N ARG A 460 -3.98 -28.25 22.44
CA ARG A 460 -4.19 -28.33 20.98
C ARG A 460 -5.61 -27.94 20.57
N GLY A 461 -5.71 -26.97 19.67
CA GLY A 461 -6.98 -26.46 19.13
C GLY A 461 -7.70 -25.49 20.07
N VAL A 462 -7.18 -25.25 21.28
CA VAL A 462 -7.79 -24.34 22.24
C VAL A 462 -7.38 -22.92 21.95
N THR A 463 -8.37 -22.01 21.99
CA THR A 463 -8.17 -20.56 21.79
C THR A 463 -8.31 -19.82 23.11
N TYR A 464 -7.31 -19.00 23.42
CA TYR A 464 -7.26 -18.17 24.62
C TYR A 464 -7.35 -16.69 24.26
N GLU A 465 -8.02 -15.91 25.09
CA GLU A 465 -7.92 -14.45 25.06
C GLU A 465 -6.52 -14.06 25.60
N PHE A 466 -5.86 -13.12 24.91
CA PHE A 466 -4.49 -12.74 25.21
C PHE A 466 -4.33 -11.22 25.21
N SER A 467 -3.70 -10.68 26.24
CA SER A 467 -3.32 -9.27 26.33
C SER A 467 -1.79 -9.14 26.27
N LEU A 468 -1.28 -8.65 25.15
CA LEU A 468 0.16 -8.42 24.96
C LEU A 468 0.72 -7.48 26.04
N SER A 469 -0.01 -6.41 26.38
CA SER A 469 0.43 -5.43 27.37
C SER A 469 0.51 -6.02 28.79
N GLU A 470 -0.46 -6.86 29.18
CA GLU A 470 -0.48 -7.55 30.46
C GLU A 470 0.62 -8.62 30.54
N PHE A 471 0.79 -9.40 29.47
CA PHE A 471 1.86 -10.38 29.35
C PHE A 471 3.24 -9.73 29.52
N CYS A 472 3.51 -8.65 28.75
CA CYS A 472 4.76 -7.93 28.83
C CYS A 472 5.04 -7.35 30.22
N ARG A 473 4.01 -6.80 30.88
CA ARG A 473 4.11 -6.27 32.24
C ARG A 473 4.43 -7.38 33.26
N ARG A 474 3.74 -8.55 33.16
CA ARG A 474 3.92 -9.66 34.09
C ARG A 474 5.32 -10.26 34.02
N PHE A 475 5.91 -10.34 32.85
CA PHE A 475 7.22 -10.95 32.64
C PHE A 475 8.35 -9.94 32.41
N CYS A 476 8.10 -8.63 32.59
CA CYS A 476 9.05 -7.54 32.39
C CYS A 476 9.71 -7.59 31.01
N LEU A 477 8.92 -7.79 29.94
CA LEU A 477 9.36 -7.90 28.58
C LEU A 477 8.98 -6.65 27.75
N PHE A 478 9.73 -6.38 26.68
CA PHE A 478 9.39 -5.32 25.72
C PHE A 478 8.37 -5.83 24.69
N PRO A 479 7.31 -5.04 24.37
CA PRO A 479 6.23 -5.48 23.49
C PRO A 479 6.70 -5.88 22.09
N VAL A 480 7.59 -5.10 21.44
CA VAL A 480 8.00 -5.32 20.05
C VAL A 480 8.71 -6.67 19.84
N PRO A 481 9.75 -7.05 20.60
CA PRO A 481 10.35 -8.36 20.46
C PRO A 481 9.41 -9.51 20.81
N VAL A 482 8.49 -9.32 21.77
CA VAL A 482 7.48 -10.33 22.13
C VAL A 482 6.51 -10.55 20.97
N GLU A 483 5.99 -9.49 20.38
CA GLU A 483 5.09 -9.59 19.23
C GLU A 483 5.77 -10.29 18.05
N SER A 484 7.04 -9.94 17.77
CA SER A 484 7.86 -10.61 16.75
C SER A 484 8.05 -12.11 17.06
N ALA A 485 8.30 -12.46 18.31
CA ALA A 485 8.42 -13.87 18.75
C ALA A 485 7.09 -14.63 18.55
N LEU A 486 5.93 -14.05 18.92
CA LEU A 486 4.62 -14.64 18.69
C LEU A 486 4.32 -14.86 17.20
N GLN A 487 4.72 -13.91 16.34
CA GLN A 487 4.59 -14.05 14.89
C GLN A 487 5.51 -15.15 14.34
N LEU A 488 6.74 -15.28 14.85
CA LEU A 488 7.65 -16.37 14.47
C LEU A 488 7.10 -17.72 14.87
N LEU A 489 6.57 -17.85 16.09
CA LEU A 489 5.91 -19.06 16.58
C LEU A 489 4.66 -19.42 15.76
N THR A 490 3.93 -18.41 15.31
CA THR A 490 2.77 -18.58 14.40
C THR A 490 3.22 -19.12 13.05
N ARG A 491 4.28 -18.56 12.47
CA ARG A 491 4.85 -19.03 11.19
C ARG A 491 5.44 -20.44 11.31
N ALA A 492 6.02 -20.75 12.46
CA ALA A 492 6.54 -22.09 12.75
C ALA A 492 5.43 -23.13 13.04
N GLY A 493 4.17 -22.70 13.12
CA GLY A 493 3.02 -23.57 13.28
C GLY A 493 2.80 -24.07 14.72
N TYR A 494 3.40 -23.46 15.72
CA TYR A 494 3.18 -23.81 17.13
C TYR A 494 1.91 -23.21 17.70
N ILE A 495 1.64 -21.96 17.31
CA ILE A 495 0.45 -21.20 17.72
C ILE A 495 -0.15 -20.50 16.50
N ASN A 496 -1.34 -19.93 16.66
CA ASN A 496 -1.94 -18.97 15.75
C ASN A 496 -2.27 -17.71 16.57
N TYR A 497 -1.39 -16.72 16.50
CA TYR A 497 -1.58 -15.42 17.13
C TYR A 497 -2.28 -14.47 16.17
N ARG A 498 -3.44 -13.93 16.62
CA ARG A 498 -4.19 -12.89 15.89
C ARG A 498 -4.25 -11.66 16.77
N ASP A 499 -3.74 -10.54 16.24
CA ASP A 499 -3.78 -9.26 16.92
C ASP A 499 -5.19 -8.64 16.89
N GLU A 500 -5.41 -7.65 17.75
CA GLU A 500 -6.68 -6.93 18.00
C GLU A 500 -7.34 -6.32 16.75
N ASN A 501 -6.64 -6.24 15.63
CA ASN A 501 -7.08 -5.48 14.45
C ASN A 501 -7.96 -6.26 13.48
N ASP A 502 -8.10 -7.58 13.61
CA ASP A 502 -8.87 -8.39 12.69
C ASP A 502 -10.25 -8.80 13.27
N GLU A 503 -11.31 -8.20 12.74
CA GLU A 503 -12.67 -8.74 12.65
C GLU A 503 -13.68 -8.55 13.77
N THR A 504 -13.61 -7.60 14.70
CA THR A 504 -14.83 -7.30 15.45
C THR A 504 -15.23 -5.83 15.38
N VAL A 505 -16.17 -5.52 14.51
CA VAL A 505 -16.89 -4.25 14.49
C VAL A 505 -17.96 -4.33 15.56
N SER A 506 -18.14 -3.27 16.33
CA SER A 506 -19.27 -3.16 17.27
C SER A 506 -20.59 -3.30 16.51
N ARG A 507 -21.52 -4.03 17.07
CA ARG A 507 -22.84 -4.24 16.47
C ARG A 507 -23.94 -4.14 17.51
N LEU A 508 -25.11 -3.70 17.05
CA LEU A 508 -26.30 -3.67 17.91
C LEU A 508 -27.56 -4.03 17.13
N MET A 509 -28.57 -4.45 17.86
CA MET A 509 -29.92 -4.73 17.39
C MET A 509 -30.89 -4.31 18.47
N PHE A 510 -32.05 -3.74 18.11
CA PHE A 510 -33.11 -3.48 19.06
C PHE A 510 -33.83 -4.78 19.44
N LEU A 511 -34.12 -4.92 20.74
CA LEU A 511 -34.90 -6.03 21.29
C LEU A 511 -36.36 -5.68 21.42
N VAL A 512 -36.69 -4.41 21.38
CA VAL A 512 -38.06 -3.86 21.46
C VAL A 512 -38.57 -3.46 20.07
N THR A 513 -39.87 -3.47 19.89
CA THR A 513 -40.49 -2.97 18.66
C THR A 513 -40.39 -1.45 18.57
N ARG A 514 -40.58 -0.90 17.37
CA ARG A 514 -40.53 0.55 17.14
C ARG A 514 -41.57 1.31 17.98
N ASP A 515 -42.75 0.72 18.16
CA ASP A 515 -43.84 1.31 18.93
C ASP A 515 -43.53 1.32 20.44
N ALA A 516 -42.91 0.27 20.96
CA ALA A 516 -42.49 0.17 22.37
C ALA A 516 -41.41 1.19 22.75
N LEU A 517 -40.72 1.81 21.80
CA LEU A 517 -39.79 2.89 22.08
C LEU A 517 -40.50 4.18 22.53
N TYR A 518 -41.71 4.43 22.09
CA TYR A 518 -42.49 5.59 22.52
C TYR A 518 -42.94 5.50 23.98
N ASP A 519 -42.98 4.31 24.54
CA ASP A 519 -43.37 4.05 25.93
C ASP A 519 -42.21 4.20 26.92
N LEU A 520 -40.98 4.43 26.42
CA LEU A 520 -39.77 4.62 27.24
C LEU A 520 -39.66 6.08 27.75
N HIS A 521 -40.57 6.46 28.69
CA HIS A 521 -40.68 7.85 29.15
C HIS A 521 -39.61 8.34 30.12
N PHE A 522 -38.71 7.47 30.65
CA PHE A 522 -37.72 7.82 31.68
C PHE A 522 -36.34 7.20 31.47
N LEU A 523 -35.71 7.52 30.32
CA LEU A 523 -34.31 7.20 30.13
C LEU A 523 -33.41 8.32 30.69
N PRO A 524 -32.28 8.01 31.32
CA PRO A 524 -31.24 8.96 31.63
C PRO A 524 -30.82 9.73 30.37
N ARG A 525 -30.37 10.98 30.55
CA ARG A 525 -30.09 11.92 29.45
C ARG A 525 -29.07 11.37 28.45
N GLU A 526 -28.05 10.68 28.95
CA GLU A 526 -26.99 10.07 28.14
C GLU A 526 -27.52 8.89 27.33
N GLU A 527 -28.36 8.04 27.95
CA GLU A 527 -28.99 6.88 27.29
C GLU A 527 -29.95 7.33 26.18
N ASP A 528 -30.78 8.36 26.44
CA ASP A 528 -31.71 8.93 25.44
C ASP A 528 -30.94 9.54 24.25
N ARG A 529 -29.85 10.27 24.53
CA ARG A 529 -29.02 10.87 23.47
C ARG A 529 -28.33 9.80 22.61
N ALA A 530 -27.81 8.73 23.23
CA ALA A 530 -27.21 7.61 22.53
C ALA A 530 -28.26 6.86 21.68
N LEU A 531 -29.45 6.60 22.25
CA LEU A 531 -30.58 5.95 21.56
C LEU A 531 -30.99 6.72 20.32
N ARG A 532 -31.22 8.04 20.44
CA ARG A 532 -31.57 8.91 19.30
C ARG A 532 -30.49 8.95 18.25
N ALA A 533 -29.22 8.96 18.63
CA ALA A 533 -28.12 8.91 17.70
C ALA A 533 -28.08 7.60 16.91
N VAL A 534 -28.33 6.47 17.57
CA VAL A 534 -28.46 5.16 16.90
C VAL A 534 -29.57 5.17 15.85
N LEU A 535 -30.77 5.61 16.25
CA LEU A 535 -31.94 5.65 15.35
C LEU A 535 -31.76 6.60 14.15
N ARG A 536 -30.96 7.65 14.33
CA ARG A 536 -30.66 8.64 13.27
C ARG A 536 -29.61 8.16 12.29
N LEU A 537 -28.65 7.36 12.75
CA LEU A 537 -27.47 6.99 11.97
C LEU A 537 -27.60 5.62 11.28
N TYR A 538 -28.38 4.70 11.86
CA TYR A 538 -28.39 3.31 11.43
C TYR A 538 -29.80 2.82 11.11
N GLY A 539 -30.00 2.40 9.85
CA GLY A 539 -31.22 1.71 9.42
C GLY A 539 -31.12 0.20 9.72
N GLY A 540 -32.27 -0.51 9.70
CA GLY A 540 -32.31 -1.97 9.86
C GLY A 540 -32.14 -2.51 11.28
N VAL A 541 -31.84 -1.67 12.26
CA VAL A 541 -31.52 -2.02 13.65
C VAL A 541 -32.61 -2.80 14.41
N PHE A 542 -33.84 -2.81 13.91
CA PHE A 542 -34.97 -3.57 14.47
C PHE A 542 -35.10 -4.97 13.88
N ALA A 543 -34.47 -5.22 12.73
CA ALA A 543 -34.60 -6.48 12.00
C ALA A 543 -33.39 -7.40 12.25
N GLU A 544 -32.19 -6.82 12.33
CA GLU A 544 -30.91 -7.55 12.40
C GLU A 544 -29.82 -6.77 13.14
N TYR A 545 -28.68 -7.45 13.40
CA TYR A 545 -27.51 -6.79 13.96
C TYR A 545 -26.85 -5.88 12.94
N VAL A 546 -26.87 -4.59 13.21
CA VAL A 546 -26.21 -3.57 12.38
C VAL A 546 -24.84 -3.21 12.96
N GLN A 547 -23.85 -3.10 12.12
CA GLN A 547 -22.52 -2.64 12.50
C GLN A 547 -22.54 -1.15 12.86
N ILE A 548 -21.92 -0.79 13.97
CA ILE A 548 -21.88 0.60 14.45
C ILE A 548 -20.47 1.09 14.75
N GLU A 549 -20.27 2.40 14.64
CA GLU A 549 -19.05 3.08 15.08
C GLU A 549 -19.36 3.99 16.28
N GLU A 550 -18.84 3.66 17.47
CA GLU A 550 -19.05 4.43 18.69
C GLU A 550 -18.57 5.88 18.56
N LYS A 551 -17.50 6.13 17.80
CA LYS A 551 -17.00 7.51 17.54
C LYS A 551 -18.01 8.37 16.80
N ARG A 552 -18.71 7.77 15.83
CA ARG A 552 -19.74 8.46 15.06
C ARG A 552 -20.97 8.73 15.92
N LEU A 553 -21.32 7.76 16.76
CA LEU A 553 -22.37 7.94 17.78
C LEU A 553 -22.00 9.04 18.77
N ALA A 554 -20.75 9.10 19.21
CA ALA A 554 -20.25 10.14 20.12
C ALA A 554 -20.38 11.55 19.49
N MET A 555 -19.96 11.73 18.23
CA MET A 555 -20.09 13.00 17.53
C MET A 555 -21.55 13.44 17.38
N VAL A 556 -22.46 12.55 17.01
CA VAL A 556 -23.87 12.89 16.75
C VAL A 556 -24.65 13.06 18.05
N SER A 557 -24.34 12.29 19.08
CA SER A 557 -24.97 12.38 20.40
C SER A 557 -24.39 13.55 21.23
N GLY A 558 -23.19 14.06 20.91
CA GLY A 558 -22.44 15.01 21.72
C GLY A 558 -21.98 14.43 23.06
N LEU A 559 -21.78 13.12 23.12
CA LEU A 559 -21.23 12.37 24.27
C LEU A 559 -19.78 12.02 23.99
N THR A 560 -19.02 11.73 25.05
CA THR A 560 -17.70 11.12 24.90
C THR A 560 -17.81 9.64 24.49
N GLY A 561 -16.73 9.04 23.98
CA GLY A 561 -16.73 7.63 23.61
C GLY A 561 -17.06 6.69 24.77
N ASP A 562 -16.57 7.01 25.97
CA ASP A 562 -16.83 6.23 27.18
C ASP A 562 -18.28 6.36 27.64
N GLU A 563 -18.87 7.56 27.56
CA GLU A 563 -20.28 7.79 27.86
C GLU A 563 -21.20 7.05 26.85
N VAL A 564 -20.86 7.02 25.56
CA VAL A 564 -21.59 6.21 24.56
C VAL A 564 -21.52 4.72 24.90
N TYR A 565 -20.33 4.23 25.25
CA TYR A 565 -20.12 2.83 25.60
C TYR A 565 -20.97 2.44 26.82
N GLU A 566 -20.94 3.23 27.89
CA GLU A 566 -21.74 2.93 29.10
C GLU A 566 -23.25 3.13 28.85
N ALA A 567 -23.67 4.09 28.04
CA ALA A 567 -25.08 4.27 27.67
C ALA A 567 -25.61 3.09 26.87
N LEU A 568 -24.89 2.59 25.85
CA LEU A 568 -25.29 1.42 25.08
C LEU A 568 -25.35 0.15 25.95
N LYS A 569 -24.44 0.01 26.89
CA LYS A 569 -24.39 -1.08 27.84
C LYS A 569 -25.57 -1.02 28.84
N ALA A 570 -25.93 0.18 29.27
CA ALA A 570 -27.10 0.40 30.15
C ALA A 570 -28.41 0.08 29.39
N LEU A 571 -28.56 0.53 28.15
CA LEU A 571 -29.68 0.17 27.28
C LEU A 571 -29.78 -1.35 27.05
N THR A 572 -28.65 -2.05 26.97
CA THR A 572 -28.61 -3.51 26.88
C THR A 572 -29.11 -4.17 28.18
N ARG A 573 -28.70 -3.67 29.35
CA ARG A 573 -29.19 -4.16 30.66
C ARG A 573 -30.68 -3.92 30.81
N ARG A 574 -31.22 -2.84 30.26
CA ARG A 574 -32.66 -2.55 30.22
C ARG A 574 -33.44 -3.36 29.17
N ARG A 575 -32.75 -4.18 28.36
CA ARG A 575 -33.33 -4.98 27.28
C ARG A 575 -34.00 -4.12 26.17
N VAL A 576 -33.59 -2.87 26.03
CA VAL A 576 -34.05 -2.00 24.93
C VAL A 576 -33.36 -2.41 23.62
N LEU A 577 -32.05 -2.62 23.68
CA LEU A 577 -31.24 -3.10 22.57
C LEU A 577 -30.22 -4.12 23.06
N HIS A 578 -29.64 -4.89 22.17
CA HIS A 578 -28.49 -5.75 22.46
C HIS A 578 -27.26 -5.17 21.76
N TYR A 579 -26.34 -4.64 22.56
CA TYR A 579 -25.08 -4.08 22.08
C TYR A 579 -23.95 -5.08 22.32
N VAL A 580 -23.26 -5.44 21.25
CA VAL A 580 -22.07 -6.26 21.28
C VAL A 580 -20.88 -5.34 20.98
N PRO A 581 -20.15 -4.88 22.01
CA PRO A 581 -19.03 -4.00 21.82
C PRO A 581 -17.91 -4.70 21.08
N ARG A 582 -17.14 -3.93 20.34
CA ARG A 582 -15.88 -4.37 19.76
C ARG A 582 -14.95 -4.82 20.86
N LYS A 583 -14.74 -6.11 20.99
CA LYS A 583 -13.71 -6.65 21.87
C LYS A 583 -12.35 -6.52 21.18
N ARG A 584 -11.53 -5.58 21.62
CA ARG A 584 -10.12 -5.47 21.23
C ARG A 584 -9.29 -6.46 22.07
N ILE A 585 -9.47 -7.74 21.83
CA ILE A 585 -8.75 -8.77 22.54
C ILE A 585 -8.04 -9.64 21.51
N SER A 586 -6.70 -9.59 21.52
CA SER A 586 -5.88 -10.51 20.74
C SER A 586 -6.16 -11.95 21.20
N ARG A 587 -5.98 -12.90 20.30
CA ARG A 587 -6.22 -14.32 20.57
C ARG A 587 -5.02 -15.16 20.20
N VAL A 588 -4.76 -16.16 21.03
CA VAL A 588 -3.75 -17.20 20.77
C VAL A 588 -4.43 -18.54 20.73
N THR A 589 -4.32 -19.25 19.60
CA THR A 589 -4.78 -20.63 19.47
C THR A 589 -3.55 -21.54 19.39
N PHE A 590 -3.47 -22.57 20.23
CA PHE A 590 -2.42 -23.57 20.11
C PHE A 590 -2.75 -24.53 18.96
N THR A 591 -1.90 -24.58 17.95
CA THR A 591 -2.05 -25.49 16.79
C THR A 591 -1.55 -26.88 17.11
N LEU A 592 -0.55 -26.97 17.98
CA LEU A 592 0.02 -28.19 18.52
C LEU A 592 -0.27 -28.27 20.02
N ARG A 593 -0.11 -29.48 20.61
CA ARG A 593 -0.04 -29.64 22.06
C ARG A 593 1.16 -28.84 22.60
N ARG A 594 1.07 -28.39 23.85
CA ARG A 594 2.20 -27.72 24.50
C ARG A 594 3.41 -28.65 24.49
N LEU A 595 4.51 -28.15 23.96
CA LEU A 595 5.81 -28.79 23.91
C LEU A 595 6.72 -28.24 25.01
N GLU A 596 7.79 -28.97 25.31
CA GLU A 596 8.87 -28.46 26.13
C GLU A 596 9.68 -27.39 25.35
N ARG A 597 10.43 -26.55 26.09
CA ARG A 597 11.20 -25.45 25.52
C ARG A 597 12.23 -25.95 24.49
N GLU A 598 12.85 -27.07 24.76
CA GLU A 598 13.89 -27.71 23.96
C GLU A 598 13.34 -28.28 22.65
N GLU A 599 12.07 -28.68 22.65
CA GLU A 599 11.38 -29.20 21.45
C GLU A 599 10.99 -28.09 20.46
N ILE A 600 11.02 -26.82 20.89
CA ILE A 600 10.72 -25.70 20.02
C ILE A 600 11.90 -25.45 19.05
N SER A 601 11.70 -25.86 17.82
CA SER A 601 12.67 -25.73 16.72
C SER A 601 12.20 -24.72 15.71
N MET A 602 13.10 -23.86 15.26
CA MET A 602 12.85 -22.90 14.18
C MET A 602 13.54 -23.39 12.92
N MET A 603 12.76 -23.79 11.92
CA MET A 603 13.32 -24.20 10.62
C MET A 603 14.12 -23.03 10.00
N PRO A 604 15.22 -23.31 9.30
CA PRO A 604 16.06 -22.28 8.67
C PRO A 604 15.27 -21.30 7.80
N ASP A 605 14.31 -21.79 7.00
CA ASP A 605 13.47 -20.98 6.11
C ASP A 605 12.54 -20.00 6.86
N ILE A 606 12.18 -20.31 8.11
CA ILE A 606 11.30 -19.50 8.92
C ILE A 606 12.09 -18.42 9.66
N TYR A 607 13.30 -18.69 10.08
CA TYR A 607 14.08 -17.80 10.92
C TYR A 607 15.38 -17.33 10.22
N ASP A 608 16.32 -18.24 9.92
CA ASP A 608 17.68 -17.87 9.51
C ASP A 608 17.69 -17.15 8.16
N THR A 609 17.09 -17.74 7.14
CA THR A 609 16.99 -17.18 5.79
C THR A 609 16.28 -15.82 5.79
N ARG A 610 15.19 -15.70 6.54
CA ARG A 610 14.43 -14.44 6.65
C ARG A 610 15.19 -13.36 7.42
N ARG A 611 15.91 -13.74 8.48
CA ARG A 611 16.76 -12.81 9.23
C ARG A 611 17.88 -12.28 8.34
N GLU A 612 18.55 -13.14 7.59
CA GLU A 612 19.61 -12.73 6.65
C GLU A 612 19.07 -11.78 5.57
N GLN A 613 17.88 -12.06 5.02
CA GLN A 613 17.23 -11.17 4.07
C GLN A 613 16.92 -9.81 4.68
N TYR A 614 16.36 -9.81 5.89
CA TYR A 614 16.06 -8.56 6.60
C TYR A 614 17.31 -7.74 6.89
N VAL A 615 18.39 -8.40 7.32
CA VAL A 615 19.70 -7.75 7.54
C VAL A 615 20.22 -7.15 6.22
N ARG A 616 20.19 -7.91 5.11
CA ARG A 616 20.61 -7.41 3.79
C ARG A 616 19.81 -6.16 3.38
N ARG A 617 18.50 -6.13 3.57
CA ARG A 617 17.64 -4.96 3.28
C ARG A 617 18.03 -3.75 4.13
N VAL A 618 18.23 -3.95 5.42
CA VAL A 618 18.64 -2.89 6.34
C VAL A 618 20.01 -2.32 5.93
N GLU A 619 20.98 -3.16 5.65
CA GLU A 619 22.31 -2.71 5.23
C GLU A 619 22.28 -2.05 3.84
N SER A 620 21.44 -2.52 2.91
CA SER A 620 21.28 -1.90 1.59
C SER A 620 20.74 -0.48 1.67
N ILE A 621 19.72 -0.21 2.47
CA ILE A 621 19.16 1.15 2.61
C ILE A 621 20.11 2.06 3.40
N LEU A 622 20.86 1.53 4.37
CA LEU A 622 21.91 2.26 5.06
C LEU A 622 23.04 2.62 4.10
N SER A 623 23.53 1.68 3.30
CA SER A 623 24.53 1.91 2.27
C SER A 623 24.08 2.99 1.28
N TYR A 624 22.82 2.92 0.81
CA TYR A 624 22.26 3.96 -0.06
C TYR A 624 22.29 5.35 0.58
N ALA A 625 21.93 5.46 1.86
CA ALA A 625 21.92 6.74 2.57
C ALA A 625 23.32 7.28 2.88
N GLU A 626 24.29 6.40 3.15
CA GLU A 626 25.64 6.77 3.57
C GLU A 626 26.61 7.04 2.40
N THR A 627 26.40 6.37 1.26
CA THR A 627 27.27 6.51 0.07
C THR A 627 27.25 7.94 -0.46
N THR A 628 28.42 8.51 -0.74
CA THR A 628 28.59 9.89 -1.24
C THR A 628 29.26 9.97 -2.61
N GLY A 629 29.90 8.89 -3.08
CA GLY A 629 30.68 8.89 -4.32
C GLY A 629 29.94 8.35 -5.55
N VAL A 630 28.81 7.66 -5.39
CA VAL A 630 28.09 7.00 -6.49
C VAL A 630 26.74 7.67 -6.72
N CYS A 631 26.35 7.82 -7.98
CA CYS A 631 25.06 8.41 -8.36
C CYS A 631 23.89 7.68 -7.68
N ARG A 632 22.94 8.44 -7.10
CA ARG A 632 21.79 7.89 -6.38
C ARG A 632 20.88 7.03 -7.27
N SER A 633 20.60 7.50 -8.48
CA SER A 633 19.82 6.73 -9.47
C SER A 633 20.53 5.43 -9.83
N ARG A 634 21.83 5.48 -10.07
CA ARG A 634 22.62 4.29 -10.41
C ARG A 634 22.57 3.25 -9.30
N LEU A 635 22.75 3.65 -8.04
CA LEU A 635 22.65 2.74 -6.88
C LEU A 635 21.29 2.02 -6.83
N LEU A 636 20.18 2.73 -7.14
CA LEU A 636 18.85 2.14 -7.18
C LEU A 636 18.70 1.18 -8.37
N LEU A 637 19.15 1.57 -9.54
CA LEU A 637 19.07 0.75 -10.75
C LEU A 637 19.94 -0.52 -10.63
N ASP A 638 21.14 -0.41 -10.09
CA ASP A 638 22.03 -1.55 -9.79
C ASP A 638 21.38 -2.52 -8.79
N TYR A 639 20.71 -1.99 -7.76
CA TYR A 639 19.98 -2.82 -6.79
C TYR A 639 18.90 -3.69 -7.44
N PHE A 640 18.19 -3.15 -8.44
CA PHE A 640 17.16 -3.89 -9.21
C PHE A 640 17.74 -4.61 -10.43
N SER A 641 19.07 -4.66 -10.58
CA SER A 641 19.75 -5.27 -11.73
C SER A 641 19.22 -4.74 -13.07
N ASP A 642 19.01 -3.42 -13.15
CA ASP A 642 18.59 -2.75 -14.39
C ASP A 642 19.82 -2.57 -15.29
N PRO A 643 19.84 -3.15 -16.51
CA PRO A 643 20.97 -3.07 -17.42
C PRO A 643 21.26 -1.65 -17.93
N SER A 644 20.32 -0.72 -17.75
CA SER A 644 20.46 0.69 -18.14
C SER A 644 21.04 1.57 -17.04
N ALA A 645 21.60 0.98 -15.96
CA ALA A 645 22.15 1.70 -14.84
C ALA A 645 23.29 2.65 -15.28
N ALA A 646 23.01 3.95 -15.28
CA ALA A 646 23.94 5.02 -15.63
C ALA A 646 23.78 6.20 -14.68
N ASP A 647 24.78 7.07 -14.66
CA ASP A 647 24.74 8.29 -13.86
C ASP A 647 23.65 9.24 -14.38
N CYS A 648 22.78 9.70 -13.48
CA CYS A 648 21.60 10.49 -13.86
C CYS A 648 21.92 11.97 -14.18
N GLY A 649 23.06 12.48 -13.73
CA GLY A 649 23.48 13.87 -13.93
C GLY A 649 22.75 14.93 -13.05
N HIS A 650 21.74 14.54 -12.23
CA HIS A 650 20.88 15.52 -11.53
C HIS A 650 20.58 15.18 -10.06
N CYS A 651 21.09 14.09 -9.52
CA CYS A 651 21.00 13.81 -8.08
C CYS A 651 22.03 14.66 -7.30
N ASP A 652 21.93 14.66 -5.98
CA ASP A 652 22.84 15.38 -5.08
C ASP A 652 24.33 15.10 -5.40
N VAL A 653 24.69 13.82 -5.62
CA VAL A 653 26.06 13.40 -5.92
C VAL A 653 26.52 13.88 -7.30
N CYS A 654 25.67 13.73 -8.34
CA CYS A 654 26.04 14.16 -9.69
C CYS A 654 26.20 15.69 -9.80
N VAL A 655 25.33 16.44 -9.10
CA VAL A 655 25.41 17.90 -9.06
C VAL A 655 26.67 18.35 -8.31
N ALA A 656 26.96 17.73 -7.15
CA ALA A 656 28.17 18.03 -6.40
C ALA A 656 29.45 17.68 -7.21
N ARG A 657 29.48 16.55 -7.91
CA ARG A 657 30.59 16.17 -8.78
C ARG A 657 30.81 17.20 -9.89
N ARG A 658 29.74 17.59 -10.59
CA ARG A 658 29.84 18.61 -11.65
C ARG A 658 30.35 19.94 -11.13
N ALA A 659 29.88 20.40 -9.98
CA ALA A 659 30.37 21.63 -9.36
C ALA A 659 31.84 21.55 -9.00
N LEU A 660 32.31 20.37 -8.58
CA LEU A 660 33.78 20.14 -8.34
C LEU A 660 34.56 20.13 -9.64
N ASP A 661 34.06 19.49 -10.70
CA ASP A 661 34.72 19.46 -12.01
C ASP A 661 34.77 20.87 -12.65
N GLU A 662 33.69 21.64 -12.53
CA GLU A 662 33.63 23.03 -12.98
C GLU A 662 34.62 23.93 -12.18
N ALA A 663 34.65 23.74 -10.86
CA ALA A 663 35.63 24.47 -10.02
C ALA A 663 37.08 24.09 -10.37
N ALA A 664 37.32 22.79 -10.61
CA ALA A 664 38.67 22.33 -11.04
C ALA A 664 39.04 22.88 -12.42
N SER A 665 38.07 22.99 -13.34
CA SER A 665 38.31 23.51 -14.70
C SER A 665 38.51 25.04 -14.77
N ALA A 666 38.02 25.75 -13.74
CA ALA A 666 38.13 27.22 -13.63
C ALA A 666 39.48 27.69 -13.06
N ILE A 667 40.38 26.76 -12.73
CA ILE A 667 41.66 27.04 -12.09
C ILE A 667 42.72 27.21 -13.18
N GLU A 668 43.53 28.29 -13.07
CA GLU A 668 44.70 28.48 -13.92
C GLU A 668 45.69 27.29 -13.81
N PRO A 669 46.46 26.98 -14.87
CA PRO A 669 47.29 25.79 -14.94
C PRO A 669 48.30 25.62 -13.80
N ASP A 670 48.69 26.72 -13.13
CA ASP A 670 49.63 26.72 -12.02
C ASP A 670 49.06 26.27 -10.66
N CYS A 671 47.70 26.10 -10.57
CA CYS A 671 47.02 25.68 -9.36
C CYS A 671 46.18 24.40 -9.58
N SER A 672 46.63 23.47 -10.40
CA SER A 672 45.91 22.20 -10.61
C SER A 672 45.96 21.32 -9.35
N PRO A 673 44.96 20.53 -9.04
CA PRO A 673 44.95 19.58 -7.93
C PRO A 673 46.13 18.61 -7.99
N GLU A 674 46.58 18.25 -9.21
CA GLU A 674 47.72 17.35 -9.46
C GLU A 674 49.03 18.02 -9.07
N ALA A 675 49.26 19.25 -9.50
CA ALA A 675 50.48 20.02 -9.14
C ALA A 675 50.53 20.28 -7.64
N LEU A 676 49.38 20.57 -7.04
CA LEU A 676 49.30 20.77 -5.59
C LEU A 676 49.50 19.45 -4.80
N ALA A 677 49.02 18.33 -5.33
CA ALA A 677 49.26 16.99 -4.75
C ALA A 677 50.73 16.64 -4.79
N GLU A 678 51.49 16.96 -5.89
CA GLU A 678 52.93 16.80 -5.97
C GLU A 678 53.65 17.66 -4.92
N THR A 679 53.21 18.90 -4.76
CA THR A 679 53.76 19.79 -3.74
C THR A 679 53.55 19.22 -2.32
N TYR A 680 52.35 18.73 -2.03
CA TYR A 680 52.06 18.12 -0.74
C TYR A 680 52.82 16.81 -0.51
N ALA A 681 52.99 16.00 -1.55
CA ALA A 681 53.80 14.80 -1.48
C ALA A 681 55.25 15.13 -1.12
N SER A 682 55.82 16.19 -1.71
CA SER A 682 57.19 16.63 -1.38
C SER A 682 57.31 17.16 0.05
N ILE A 683 56.29 17.85 0.56
CA ILE A 683 56.24 18.34 1.94
C ILE A 683 56.09 17.20 2.95
N LEU A 684 55.37 16.14 2.60
CA LEU A 684 55.17 14.97 3.44
C LEU A 684 56.33 13.96 3.35
N ALA A 685 57.24 14.12 2.40
CA ALA A 685 58.38 13.21 2.18
C ALA A 685 59.32 13.10 3.38
N ASP A 686 59.26 14.04 4.34
CA ASP A 686 59.99 13.98 5.60
C ASP A 686 59.44 12.94 6.60
N GLY A 687 58.32 12.28 6.24
CA GLY A 687 57.66 11.26 7.07
C GLY A 687 56.92 11.81 8.28
N THR A 688 56.82 13.13 8.43
CA THR A 688 56.13 13.77 9.57
C THR A 688 54.61 13.84 9.34
N PRO A 689 53.78 13.31 10.26
CA PRO A 689 52.31 13.47 10.15
C PRO A 689 51.91 14.94 10.18
N ARG A 690 51.08 15.38 9.22
CA ARG A 690 50.62 16.78 9.17
C ARG A 690 49.10 16.84 9.06
N ALA A 691 48.50 17.75 9.83
CA ALA A 691 47.08 18.03 9.70
C ALA A 691 46.77 18.57 8.29
N VAL A 692 45.66 18.21 7.72
CA VAL A 692 45.22 18.68 6.38
C VAL A 692 45.23 20.21 6.32
N ASP A 693 44.72 20.87 7.37
CA ASP A 693 44.67 22.34 7.47
C ASP A 693 46.04 23.00 7.72
N ALA A 694 47.08 22.23 8.04
CA ALA A 694 48.43 22.72 8.23
C ALA A 694 49.29 22.69 6.95
N LEU A 695 48.74 22.11 5.86
CA LEU A 695 49.39 22.18 4.55
C LEU A 695 49.24 23.58 3.95
N PRO A 696 50.22 24.12 3.20
CA PRO A 696 50.14 25.46 2.63
C PRO A 696 49.03 25.54 1.61
N HIS A 697 48.00 26.31 1.93
CA HIS A 697 46.80 26.49 1.08
C HIS A 697 46.31 27.94 1.02
N ASP A 698 47.10 28.89 1.48
CA ASP A 698 46.79 30.33 1.44
C ASP A 698 46.57 30.79 -0.02
N GLY A 699 45.39 31.32 -0.30
CA GLY A 699 44.99 31.75 -1.65
C GLY A 699 44.52 30.64 -2.59
N ILE A 700 44.52 29.37 -2.14
CA ILE A 700 44.06 28.23 -2.92
C ILE A 700 42.61 27.95 -2.57
N PRO A 701 41.68 27.77 -3.57
CA PRO A 701 40.31 27.40 -3.29
C PRO A 701 40.24 26.08 -2.49
N SER A 702 39.43 26.03 -1.45
CA SER A 702 39.29 24.83 -0.59
C SER A 702 38.92 23.55 -1.34
N ALA A 703 38.24 23.68 -2.49
CA ALA A 703 37.90 22.58 -3.37
C ALA A 703 39.13 21.93 -4.00
N VAL A 704 40.13 22.74 -4.42
CA VAL A 704 41.42 22.28 -5.01
C VAL A 704 42.27 21.63 -3.96
N HIS A 705 42.39 22.28 -2.81
CA HIS A 705 43.07 21.73 -1.64
C HIS A 705 42.52 20.34 -1.27
N SER A 706 41.19 20.22 -1.15
CA SER A 706 40.54 18.95 -0.87
C SER A 706 40.72 17.91 -1.99
N ALA A 707 40.77 18.32 -3.26
CA ALA A 707 40.98 17.44 -4.39
C ALA A 707 42.45 16.92 -4.41
N ALA A 708 43.43 17.76 -4.13
CA ALA A 708 44.82 17.38 -4.04
C ALA A 708 45.08 16.37 -2.91
N VAL A 709 44.45 16.57 -1.74
CA VAL A 709 44.53 15.62 -0.62
C VAL A 709 43.90 14.27 -1.01
N ARG A 710 42.78 14.26 -1.74
CA ARG A 710 42.16 13.03 -2.22
C ARG A 710 43.00 12.29 -3.23
N LEU A 711 43.66 12.99 -4.14
CA LEU A 711 44.59 12.40 -5.11
C LEU A 711 45.73 11.70 -4.40
N LEU A 712 46.36 12.34 -3.40
CA LEU A 712 47.40 11.72 -2.61
C LEU A 712 46.99 10.42 -1.91
N VAL A 713 45.76 10.39 -1.39
CA VAL A 713 45.21 9.22 -0.73
C VAL A 713 44.81 8.16 -1.75
N ALA A 714 44.22 8.55 -2.89
CA ALA A 714 43.80 7.63 -3.95
C ALA A 714 44.99 6.96 -4.64
N ASP A 715 46.09 7.70 -4.84
CA ASP A 715 47.35 7.20 -5.41
C ASP A 715 48.15 6.36 -4.42
N GLY A 716 47.68 6.19 -3.20
CA GLY A 716 48.36 5.43 -2.16
C GLY A 716 49.65 6.10 -1.64
N ARG A 717 49.85 7.37 -1.95
CA ARG A 717 51.07 8.16 -1.53
C ARG A 717 50.97 8.69 -0.12
N ALA A 718 49.76 8.82 0.41
CA ALA A 718 49.51 9.16 1.81
C ALA A 718 48.24 8.45 2.34
N THR A 719 48.22 8.20 3.64
CA THR A 719 47.03 7.73 4.37
C THR A 719 46.47 8.87 5.21
N LEU A 720 45.14 9.04 5.16
CA LEU A 720 44.42 10.03 5.98
C LEU A 720 43.85 9.35 7.22
N ASP A 721 44.24 9.80 8.40
CA ASP A 721 43.53 9.45 9.63
C ASP A 721 42.25 10.31 9.77
N PRO A 722 41.07 9.71 9.64
CA PRO A 722 39.81 10.46 9.68
C PRO A 722 39.45 11.00 11.08
N ALA A 723 40.08 10.50 12.14
CA ALA A 723 39.81 10.95 13.50
C ALA A 723 40.56 12.26 13.82
N THR A 724 41.77 12.39 13.32
CA THR A 724 42.63 13.55 13.56
C THR A 724 42.75 14.47 12.35
N MET A 725 42.19 14.08 11.19
CA MET A 725 42.38 14.77 9.91
C MET A 725 43.87 14.99 9.57
N THR A 726 44.70 14.00 9.83
CA THR A 726 46.16 14.03 9.62
C THR A 726 46.55 13.13 8.46
N LEU A 727 47.47 13.61 7.59
CA LEU A 727 48.07 12.85 6.51
C LEU A 727 49.40 12.27 6.94
N LEU A 728 49.59 11.00 6.62
CA LEU A 728 50.81 10.23 6.81
C LEU A 728 51.29 9.70 5.45
N VAL A 729 52.56 9.83 5.13
CA VAL A 729 53.13 9.18 3.94
C VAL A 729 53.01 7.68 4.08
N THR A 730 52.57 7.04 3.03
CA THR A 730 52.58 5.58 2.94
C THR A 730 54.03 5.18 2.59
N PRO A 731 54.72 4.34 3.38
CA PRO A 731 56.11 3.97 3.15
C PRO A 731 56.31 3.18 1.85
#